data_6c9ad1118f64e57836f8bcd6d2676095
#
_entry.id   6c9ad1118f64e57836f8bcd6d2676095
#
_cell.length_a   1.000
_cell.length_b   1.000
_cell.length_c   1.000
_cell.angle_alpha   90.00
_cell.angle_beta   90.00
_cell.angle_gamma   90.00
#
_symmetry.space_group_name_H-M   'P 1'
#
loop_
_entity.id
_entity.type
_entity.pdbx_description
1 polymer ?
#
loop_
_entity_poly.entity_id
_entity_poly.type
_entity_poly.pdbx_seq_one_letter_code
_entity_poly.pdbx_strand_id
1 'polypeptide(L)'
;MWEFQLGGIEDLEQLGERLGVRLEAVEDVSILAEPVRIGALLIPNSLAVHPMEGCDGDAQGRPSKLTLRRYERFAAGGAGLLWAEATAVVPEGRANPRQLWLNEKSKDSFRAMVKSIRQDATQAIGPMHKPVIVLQLTHSGRYSKPQGVAYPIIAQRDPYRDALVPQQKPDPNATSKIPDDWPIVTDEYLDNLQDAYVRAARMAFEVGFDAVDIKSCHGYLINELFACHNRKGKYGGSFENRTRFVLEVIDKIHNELGEDAPVAIRLGVYDAIPYPYGWGVDKDDYSKPDLTEPKKLIGLLQQRSVNLINITVANPYYNPHVGRPFNEPIVGGYKEPEHPLVGVCRLINLTGEIQKEFPDIAIVGTGYSWLRTLFANVAAASKMNGLATLVGAGRMAFAYPDFAKDIITKGRMYPEKVCVSCSACTQIMRDGGMTGCVVRDNKVYGPIFEQGRMSDKDNLLRLASACRKCQEPTCRLGCPAGVDIPKFIRLFLDGDEKAAYQVLREANVFPEVCAWLCPVEQQCEGNCLQRFIGDGPLPIADIQRYLAGQANKNGWSKLQIPKKATGKNIAIIGAGPAGLACAATLLEAGHAVTIFDKSSEFGGMIESVIPADRQGGSLKKEIAAIFADVPKDRMILHLGKELNAGFNLDAIMKQGSDAVFIGMGLPKGIPVGIAKSVTTDYTDLTTDYTDESLDGLWNAMEFLSMARQPSRFKSTGCLSAIAGKCVAAIGGGNTAMDVAVTAKRLGAKDVYIIYRRSFKEMPAWSSERDRAMNEGVHFLILTQPLGFNSVDGKLKSIKVCPTRLGEPDQSGRRRPEPIESSAYELDMDIVVEAIGQSSPEEISEILPGVELTNGLICTREGSLATSRPGVFAGGDLVRGASTVVAAVADGMKAAREINEFLKQ
;
A
#
# COMPACT_ATOMS: atom_id res chain seq x y z
N MET A 1 -28.08 6.53 -10.68
CA MET A 1 -27.53 6.82 -9.33
C MET A 1 -28.67 7.26 -8.47
N TRP A 2 -28.85 6.62 -7.31
CA TRP A 2 -29.89 7.00 -6.37
C TRP A 2 -29.37 8.14 -5.50
N GLU A 3 -29.98 9.32 -5.58
CA GLU A 3 -29.63 10.43 -4.70
C GLU A 3 -30.18 10.15 -3.29
N PHE A 4 -29.36 10.42 -2.28
CA PHE A 4 -29.80 10.36 -0.89
C PHE A 4 -30.50 11.67 -0.53
N GLN A 5 -31.83 11.62 -0.35
CA GLN A 5 -32.67 12.81 -0.15
C GLN A 5 -33.34 12.85 1.22
N LEU A 6 -32.82 12.09 2.22
CA LEU A 6 -33.45 12.03 3.55
C LEU A 6 -32.85 13.10 4.48
N GLY A 7 -33.58 14.10 4.81
CA GLY A 7 -33.26 15.14 5.79
C GLY A 7 -33.80 14.86 7.20
N GLY A 8 -34.86 14.04 7.32
CA GLY A 8 -35.53 13.72 8.59
C GLY A 8 -36.38 12.45 8.52
N ILE A 9 -37.09 12.17 9.64
CA ILE A 9 -37.95 11.00 9.76
C ILE A 9 -39.12 11.06 8.76
N GLU A 10 -39.72 12.22 8.58
CA GLU A 10 -40.81 12.43 7.62
C GLU A 10 -40.42 12.07 6.17
N ASP A 11 -39.20 12.46 5.75
CA ASP A 11 -38.68 12.11 4.41
C ASP A 11 -38.51 10.60 4.25
N LEU A 12 -38.10 9.91 5.33
CA LEU A 12 -37.95 8.45 5.36
C LEU A 12 -39.29 7.76 5.17
N GLU A 13 -40.33 8.22 5.89
CA GLU A 13 -41.68 7.70 5.79
C GLU A 13 -42.27 7.91 4.39
N GLN A 14 -42.20 9.12 3.85
CA GLN A 14 -42.65 9.44 2.49
C GLN A 14 -41.93 8.62 1.41
N LEU A 15 -40.60 8.42 1.55
CA LEU A 15 -39.86 7.59 0.64
C LEU A 15 -40.27 6.12 0.76
N GLY A 16 -40.47 5.63 1.97
CA GLY A 16 -40.97 4.29 2.24
C GLY A 16 -42.30 4.02 1.57
N GLU A 17 -43.30 4.91 1.73
CA GLU A 17 -44.58 4.83 1.07
C GLU A 17 -44.46 4.74 -0.46
N ARG A 18 -43.66 5.60 -1.09
CA ARG A 18 -43.42 5.58 -2.54
C ARG A 18 -42.81 4.27 -3.04
N LEU A 19 -41.99 3.62 -2.21
CA LEU A 19 -41.30 2.36 -2.55
C LEU A 19 -42.08 1.12 -2.10
N GLY A 20 -43.23 1.27 -1.42
CA GLY A 20 -44.02 0.17 -0.86
C GLY A 20 -43.32 -0.57 0.29
N VAL A 21 -42.42 0.12 1.02
CA VAL A 21 -41.72 -0.44 2.20
C VAL A 21 -41.93 0.45 3.42
N ARG A 22 -41.93 -0.15 4.60
CA ARG A 22 -42.10 0.58 5.86
C ARG A 22 -40.86 0.38 6.75
N LEU A 23 -40.37 1.48 7.29
CA LEU A 23 -39.28 1.51 8.26
C LEU A 23 -39.62 2.52 9.34
N GLU A 24 -39.67 2.07 10.58
CA GLU A 24 -40.00 2.94 11.72
C GLU A 24 -38.74 3.64 12.22
N ALA A 25 -38.92 4.89 12.66
CA ALA A 25 -37.87 5.72 13.26
C ALA A 25 -38.47 6.52 14.41
N VAL A 26 -37.69 6.81 15.44
CA VAL A 26 -38.10 7.58 16.62
C VAL A 26 -37.10 8.69 16.92
N GLU A 27 -37.54 9.81 17.49
CA GLU A 27 -36.67 10.92 17.86
C GLU A 27 -35.80 10.57 19.08
N ASP A 28 -36.37 9.93 20.09
CA ASP A 28 -35.63 9.52 21.28
C ASP A 28 -34.83 8.25 21.02
N VAL A 29 -33.52 8.40 21.08
CA VAL A 29 -32.56 7.31 20.88
C VAL A 29 -31.93 6.80 22.18
N SER A 30 -32.40 7.25 23.34
CA SER A 30 -31.83 6.96 24.66
C SER A 30 -31.79 5.46 25.00
N ILE A 31 -32.73 4.67 24.47
CA ILE A 31 -32.79 3.21 24.62
C ILE A 31 -31.52 2.51 24.13
N LEU A 32 -30.77 3.12 23.22
CA LEU A 32 -29.50 2.59 22.70
C LEU A 32 -28.36 2.63 23.73
N ALA A 33 -28.45 3.45 24.75
CA ALA A 33 -27.52 3.53 25.87
C ALA A 33 -27.72 2.41 26.92
N GLU A 34 -28.82 1.70 26.88
CA GLU A 34 -29.12 0.64 27.84
C GLU A 34 -28.15 -0.54 27.68
N PRO A 35 -27.60 -1.06 28.79
CA PRO A 35 -26.75 -2.26 28.78
C PRO A 35 -27.59 -3.50 28.40
N VAL A 36 -26.86 -4.47 27.77
CA VAL A 36 -27.46 -5.78 27.43
C VAL A 36 -26.67 -6.88 28.12
N ARG A 37 -27.39 -7.81 28.76
CA ARG A 37 -26.77 -8.99 29.40
C ARG A 37 -27.02 -10.23 28.53
N ILE A 38 -25.95 -10.98 28.25
CA ILE A 38 -26.00 -12.24 27.48
C ILE A 38 -25.20 -13.27 28.28
N GLY A 39 -25.89 -14.13 29.03
CA GLY A 39 -25.19 -15.05 29.94
C GLY A 39 -24.28 -14.28 30.91
N ALA A 40 -23.01 -14.62 30.94
CA ALA A 40 -22.00 -13.94 31.75
C ALA A 40 -21.54 -12.60 31.19
N LEU A 41 -21.80 -12.30 29.91
CA LEU A 41 -21.37 -11.08 29.23
C LEU A 41 -22.31 -9.90 29.56
N LEU A 42 -21.73 -8.76 29.93
CA LEU A 42 -22.44 -7.50 30.12
C LEU A 42 -21.94 -6.50 29.07
N ILE A 43 -22.75 -6.21 28.09
CA ILE A 43 -22.48 -5.25 27.01
C ILE A 43 -22.96 -3.88 27.47
N PRO A 44 -22.10 -2.84 27.57
CA PRO A 44 -22.45 -1.60 28.26
C PRO A 44 -23.48 -0.70 27.54
N ASN A 45 -23.80 -0.98 26.28
CA ASN A 45 -24.86 -0.32 25.50
C ASN A 45 -25.25 -1.19 24.30
N SER A 46 -26.32 -0.85 23.60
CA SER A 46 -26.88 -1.67 22.50
C SER A 46 -26.23 -1.44 21.13
N LEU A 47 -25.11 -0.71 21.07
CA LEU A 47 -24.42 -0.40 19.83
C LEU A 47 -23.22 -1.32 19.61
N ALA A 48 -23.12 -1.86 18.40
CA ALA A 48 -22.07 -2.81 18.03
C ALA A 48 -21.27 -2.33 16.81
N VAL A 49 -19.99 -2.67 16.76
CA VAL A 49 -19.16 -2.59 15.55
C VAL A 49 -19.12 -3.97 14.92
N HIS A 50 -19.53 -4.08 13.64
CA HIS A 50 -19.47 -5.33 12.88
C HIS A 50 -18.04 -5.75 12.52
N PRO A 51 -17.75 -7.05 12.27
CA PRO A 51 -16.45 -7.55 11.84
C PRO A 51 -16.14 -7.10 10.40
N MET A 52 -15.42 -5.99 10.30
CA MET A 52 -15.05 -5.38 9.01
C MET A 52 -13.59 -5.65 8.71
N GLU A 53 -13.32 -6.46 7.68
CA GLU A 53 -11.97 -6.83 7.29
C GLU A 53 -11.15 -5.61 6.83
N GLY A 54 -10.01 -5.36 7.49
CA GLY A 54 -9.06 -4.31 7.14
C GLY A 54 -8.08 -4.71 6.03
N CYS A 55 -7.91 -6.00 5.80
CA CYS A 55 -6.90 -6.54 4.86
C CYS A 55 -5.50 -5.93 5.10
N ASP A 56 -5.14 -5.68 6.35
CA ASP A 56 -3.96 -4.92 6.76
C ASP A 56 -3.07 -5.63 7.81
N GLY A 57 -3.27 -6.91 8.05
CA GLY A 57 -2.31 -7.73 8.80
C GLY A 57 -1.02 -7.94 8.03
N ASP A 58 0.00 -8.48 8.69
CA ASP A 58 1.25 -8.87 8.04
C ASP A 58 1.19 -10.27 7.40
N ALA A 59 2.28 -10.67 6.75
CA ALA A 59 2.36 -11.98 6.09
C ALA A 59 2.20 -13.17 7.06
N GLN A 60 2.51 -12.99 8.34
CA GLN A 60 2.36 -13.99 9.41
C GLN A 60 0.96 -13.94 10.06
N GLY A 61 0.09 -13.06 9.60
CA GLY A 61 -1.26 -12.88 10.11
C GLY A 61 -1.36 -12.04 11.38
N ARG A 62 -0.31 -11.31 11.76
CA ARG A 62 -0.30 -10.43 12.94
C ARG A 62 -1.01 -9.12 12.64
N PRO A 63 -1.73 -8.53 13.60
CA PRO A 63 -2.23 -7.16 13.53
C PRO A 63 -1.11 -6.15 13.22
N SER A 64 -1.31 -5.31 12.19
CA SER A 64 -0.39 -4.23 11.83
C SER A 64 -0.69 -2.94 12.60
N LYS A 65 0.11 -1.88 12.36
CA LYS A 65 -0.18 -0.53 12.88
C LYS A 65 -1.56 -0.02 12.44
N LEU A 66 -1.99 -0.30 11.21
CA LEU A 66 -3.32 0.12 10.73
C LEU A 66 -4.45 -0.68 11.38
N THR A 67 -4.25 -1.98 11.60
CA THR A 67 -5.17 -2.83 12.35
C THR A 67 -5.34 -2.27 13.77
N LEU A 68 -4.25 -2.04 14.49
CA LEU A 68 -4.27 -1.49 15.86
C LEU A 68 -4.99 -0.14 15.88
N ARG A 69 -4.57 0.82 15.04
CA ARG A 69 -5.20 2.15 14.93
C ARG A 69 -6.73 2.07 14.72
N ARG A 70 -7.19 1.12 13.92
CA ARG A 70 -8.62 0.93 13.66
C ARG A 70 -9.36 0.49 14.93
N TYR A 71 -8.84 -0.51 15.64
CA TYR A 71 -9.48 -1.00 16.85
C TYR A 71 -9.36 -0.04 18.04
N GLU A 72 -8.26 0.70 18.17
CA GLU A 72 -8.11 1.81 19.12
C GLU A 72 -9.20 2.87 18.90
N ARG A 73 -9.45 3.27 17.65
CA ARG A 73 -10.52 4.22 17.31
C ARG A 73 -11.92 3.67 17.60
N PHE A 74 -12.16 2.39 17.33
CA PHE A 74 -13.44 1.75 17.65
C PHE A 74 -13.65 1.67 19.17
N ALA A 75 -12.64 1.35 19.92
CA ALA A 75 -12.66 1.31 21.37
C ALA A 75 -12.94 2.68 21.99
N ALA A 76 -12.23 3.72 21.54
CA ALA A 76 -12.43 5.11 21.95
C ALA A 76 -13.81 5.65 21.51
N GLY A 77 -14.45 5.01 20.54
CA GLY A 77 -15.76 5.38 19.99
C GLY A 77 -16.96 4.96 20.82
N GLY A 78 -16.80 4.17 21.88
CA GLY A 78 -17.80 3.91 22.89
C GLY A 78 -18.87 2.89 22.53
N ALA A 79 -18.71 2.09 21.46
CA ALA A 79 -19.60 0.96 21.18
C ALA A 79 -19.48 -0.12 22.27
N GLY A 80 -20.60 -0.70 22.69
CA GLY A 80 -20.64 -1.72 23.73
C GLY A 80 -20.12 -3.08 23.28
N LEU A 81 -20.23 -3.39 22.00
CA LEU A 81 -19.78 -4.65 21.40
C LEU A 81 -18.81 -4.36 20.24
N LEU A 82 -17.58 -4.85 20.33
CA LEU A 82 -16.59 -4.78 19.28
C LEU A 82 -16.37 -6.16 18.67
N TRP A 83 -16.83 -6.33 17.44
CA TRP A 83 -16.66 -7.58 16.72
C TRP A 83 -15.42 -7.49 15.86
N ALA A 84 -14.34 -8.18 16.28
CA ALA A 84 -13.08 -8.20 15.55
C ALA A 84 -13.24 -8.95 14.22
N GLU A 85 -12.49 -8.50 13.22
CA GLU A 85 -12.59 -8.97 11.84
C GLU A 85 -12.29 -10.45 11.64
N ALA A 86 -12.72 -10.97 10.49
CA ALA A 86 -12.52 -12.35 10.09
C ALA A 86 -11.03 -12.75 10.15
N THR A 87 -10.71 -13.61 11.09
CA THR A 87 -9.37 -14.11 11.39
C THR A 87 -9.30 -15.57 10.99
N ALA A 88 -8.38 -15.92 10.06
CA ALA A 88 -8.25 -17.28 9.55
C ALA A 88 -7.83 -18.26 10.65
N VAL A 89 -8.34 -19.50 10.60
CA VAL A 89 -7.95 -20.59 11.50
C VAL A 89 -6.83 -21.45 10.93
N VAL A 90 -6.66 -21.44 9.61
CA VAL A 90 -5.59 -22.10 8.86
C VAL A 90 -5.04 -21.18 7.77
N PRO A 91 -3.76 -21.31 7.38
CA PRO A 91 -3.14 -20.40 6.42
C PRO A 91 -3.78 -20.44 5.02
N GLU A 92 -4.17 -21.63 4.54
CA GLU A 92 -4.83 -21.83 3.23
C GLU A 92 -6.25 -21.26 3.19
N GLY A 93 -6.89 -21.10 4.36
CA GLY A 93 -8.21 -20.50 4.49
C GLY A 93 -8.23 -18.98 4.44
N ARG A 94 -7.11 -18.29 4.21
CA ARG A 94 -7.02 -16.82 4.16
C ARG A 94 -7.61 -16.26 2.86
N ALA A 95 -8.43 -15.21 2.95
CA ALA A 95 -9.02 -14.51 1.81
C ALA A 95 -8.01 -13.63 1.05
N ASN A 96 -6.90 -13.27 1.67
CA ASN A 96 -5.81 -12.50 1.07
C ASN A 96 -4.53 -12.65 1.94
N PRO A 97 -3.32 -12.31 1.41
CA PRO A 97 -2.06 -12.47 2.14
C PRO A 97 -1.95 -11.64 3.44
N ARG A 98 -2.79 -10.62 3.60
CA ARG A 98 -2.82 -9.73 4.77
C ARG A 98 -4.03 -9.95 5.67
N GLN A 99 -4.82 -10.99 5.44
CA GLN A 99 -5.86 -11.35 6.40
C GLN A 99 -5.22 -11.81 7.72
N LEU A 100 -5.81 -11.39 8.83
CA LEU A 100 -5.40 -11.86 10.15
C LEU A 100 -5.48 -13.39 10.23
N TRP A 101 -4.53 -13.99 10.92
CA TRP A 101 -4.46 -15.43 11.17
C TRP A 101 -3.94 -15.66 12.58
N LEU A 102 -4.79 -16.22 13.46
CA LEU A 102 -4.41 -16.53 14.83
C LEU A 102 -3.65 -17.87 14.88
N ASN A 103 -2.41 -17.80 15.29
CA ASN A 103 -1.48 -18.92 15.43
C ASN A 103 -0.43 -18.60 16.50
N GLU A 104 0.40 -19.56 16.88
CA GLU A 104 1.40 -19.39 17.94
C GLU A 104 2.37 -18.20 17.69
N LYS A 105 2.68 -17.88 16.42
CA LYS A 105 3.59 -16.77 16.09
C LYS A 105 2.91 -15.41 16.12
N SER A 106 1.58 -15.36 15.98
CA SER A 106 0.80 -14.11 16.00
C SER A 106 0.16 -13.83 17.37
N LYS A 107 0.05 -14.82 18.25
CA LYS A 107 -0.66 -14.82 19.54
C LYS A 107 -0.37 -13.59 20.40
N ASP A 108 0.91 -13.24 20.60
CA ASP A 108 1.28 -12.10 21.44
C ASP A 108 0.85 -10.75 20.84
N SER A 109 0.82 -10.65 19.52
CA SER A 109 0.32 -9.45 18.83
C SER A 109 -1.20 -9.26 19.01
N PHE A 110 -1.96 -10.36 19.04
CA PHE A 110 -3.40 -10.31 19.36
C PHE A 110 -3.62 -9.95 20.84
N ARG A 111 -2.79 -10.47 21.76
CA ARG A 111 -2.86 -10.08 23.18
C ARG A 111 -2.59 -8.58 23.36
N ALA A 112 -1.61 -8.04 22.65
CA ALA A 112 -1.33 -6.61 22.65
C ALA A 112 -2.50 -5.80 22.10
N MET A 113 -3.14 -6.25 21.02
CA MET A 113 -4.33 -5.61 20.43
C MET A 113 -5.50 -5.57 21.43
N VAL A 114 -5.84 -6.69 22.06
CA VAL A 114 -6.94 -6.73 23.04
C VAL A 114 -6.64 -5.82 24.23
N LYS A 115 -5.39 -5.81 24.71
CA LYS A 115 -4.97 -4.93 25.81
C LYS A 115 -5.12 -3.45 25.40
N SER A 116 -4.70 -3.05 24.19
CA SER A 116 -4.85 -1.68 23.67
C SER A 116 -6.34 -1.29 23.61
N ILE A 117 -7.20 -2.14 23.03
CA ILE A 117 -8.65 -1.91 22.96
C ILE A 117 -9.24 -1.59 24.34
N ARG A 118 -8.89 -2.38 25.38
CA ARG A 118 -9.41 -2.16 26.73
C ARG A 118 -8.87 -0.88 27.37
N GLN A 119 -7.61 -0.54 27.14
CA GLN A 119 -6.97 0.69 27.61
C GLN A 119 -7.63 1.92 26.96
N ASP A 120 -7.79 1.92 25.63
CA ASP A 120 -8.35 3.04 24.88
C ASP A 120 -9.83 3.28 25.21
N ALA A 121 -10.62 2.21 25.37
CA ALA A 121 -12.00 2.30 25.82
C ALA A 121 -12.09 2.95 27.22
N THR A 122 -11.25 2.50 28.15
CA THR A 122 -11.20 3.04 29.53
C THR A 122 -10.78 4.50 29.53
N GLN A 123 -9.77 4.86 28.74
CA GLN A 123 -9.23 6.21 28.67
C GLN A 123 -10.22 7.20 28.03
N ALA A 124 -10.90 6.80 26.95
CA ALA A 124 -11.74 7.68 26.16
C ALA A 124 -13.18 7.83 26.69
N ILE A 125 -13.72 6.79 27.35
CA ILE A 125 -15.12 6.71 27.81
C ILE A 125 -15.19 6.68 29.33
N GLY A 126 -14.27 5.96 29.98
CA GLY A 126 -14.21 5.83 31.42
C GLY A 126 -14.10 4.39 31.89
N PRO A 127 -13.73 4.15 33.18
CA PRO A 127 -13.40 2.82 33.71
C PRO A 127 -14.59 1.87 33.76
N MET A 128 -15.82 2.39 33.73
CA MET A 128 -17.05 1.58 33.74
C MET A 128 -17.43 1.05 32.35
N HIS A 129 -16.87 1.65 31.28
CA HIS A 129 -17.13 1.19 29.91
C HIS A 129 -16.17 0.07 29.54
N LYS A 130 -16.66 -1.16 29.63
CA LYS A 130 -15.92 -2.37 29.26
C LYS A 130 -16.58 -3.03 28.04
N PRO A 131 -16.20 -2.67 26.81
CA PRO A 131 -16.78 -3.29 25.63
C PRO A 131 -16.50 -4.79 25.61
N VAL A 132 -17.49 -5.59 25.19
CA VAL A 132 -17.31 -7.00 24.89
C VAL A 132 -16.58 -7.14 23.56
N ILE A 133 -15.52 -7.94 23.48
CA ILE A 133 -14.68 -8.12 22.31
C ILE A 133 -14.84 -9.55 21.78
N VAL A 134 -15.42 -9.69 20.58
CA VAL A 134 -15.64 -10.99 19.91
C VAL A 134 -14.63 -11.15 18.79
N LEU A 135 -13.93 -12.30 18.69
CA LEU A 135 -13.06 -12.62 17.55
C LEU A 135 -13.82 -13.49 16.55
N GLN A 136 -13.92 -13.06 15.29
CA GLN A 136 -14.54 -13.84 14.23
C GLN A 136 -13.53 -14.84 13.63
N LEU A 137 -13.73 -16.15 13.86
CA LEU A 137 -12.95 -17.24 13.28
C LEU A 137 -13.50 -17.62 11.90
N THR A 138 -12.63 -17.81 10.92
CA THR A 138 -13.05 -18.02 9.53
C THR A 138 -12.18 -18.98 8.73
N HIS A 139 -12.79 -19.54 7.69
CA HIS A 139 -12.14 -20.18 6.54
C HIS A 139 -12.79 -19.63 5.27
N SER A 140 -12.02 -18.95 4.42
CA SER A 140 -12.58 -18.21 3.27
C SER A 140 -13.12 -19.09 2.15
N GLY A 141 -12.82 -20.38 2.18
CA GLY A 141 -13.40 -21.35 1.24
C GLY A 141 -13.12 -21.00 -0.21
N ARG A 142 -14.18 -20.87 -0.98
CA ARG A 142 -14.16 -20.47 -2.41
C ARG A 142 -13.35 -19.20 -2.69
N TYR A 143 -13.25 -18.30 -1.73
CA TYR A 143 -12.57 -16.99 -1.87
C TYR A 143 -11.15 -16.99 -1.31
N SER A 144 -10.56 -18.16 -1.05
CA SER A 144 -9.19 -18.29 -0.53
C SER A 144 -8.15 -17.78 -1.53
N LYS A 145 -7.22 -16.92 -1.03
CA LYS A 145 -6.10 -16.33 -1.77
C LYS A 145 -4.90 -16.12 -0.85
N PRO A 146 -4.39 -17.15 -0.20
CA PRO A 146 -3.36 -17.00 0.84
C PRO A 146 -2.08 -16.33 0.34
N GLN A 147 -1.77 -16.46 -0.94
CA GLN A 147 -0.58 -15.88 -1.60
C GLN A 147 -0.93 -14.75 -2.59
N GLY A 148 -2.16 -14.19 -2.52
CA GLY A 148 -2.62 -13.15 -3.44
C GLY A 148 -3.20 -13.69 -4.76
N VAL A 149 -2.97 -14.96 -5.07
CA VAL A 149 -3.57 -15.68 -6.20
C VAL A 149 -4.73 -16.52 -5.68
N ALA A 150 -5.83 -16.56 -6.46
CA ALA A 150 -6.99 -17.36 -6.10
C ALA A 150 -6.62 -18.86 -6.04
N TYR A 151 -6.96 -19.46 -4.93
CA TYR A 151 -6.87 -20.91 -4.69
C TYR A 151 -8.17 -21.37 -4.02
N PRO A 152 -9.26 -21.53 -4.79
CA PRO A 152 -10.57 -21.85 -4.25
C PRO A 152 -10.57 -23.19 -3.51
N ILE A 153 -11.08 -23.20 -2.28
CA ILE A 153 -11.30 -24.38 -1.46
C ILE A 153 -12.82 -24.56 -1.37
N ILE A 154 -13.39 -25.39 -2.27
CA ILE A 154 -14.82 -25.47 -2.50
C ILE A 154 -15.45 -26.70 -1.84
N ALA A 155 -16.64 -26.54 -1.26
CA ALA A 155 -17.41 -27.65 -0.70
C ALA A 155 -18.28 -28.38 -1.76
N GLN A 156 -18.65 -27.68 -2.83
CA GLN A 156 -19.40 -28.23 -3.96
C GLN A 156 -19.16 -27.42 -5.24
N ARG A 157 -19.49 -27.99 -6.39
CA ARG A 157 -19.58 -27.26 -7.66
C ARG A 157 -20.81 -26.38 -7.65
N ASP A 158 -20.70 -25.17 -8.20
CA ASP A 158 -21.76 -24.18 -8.19
C ASP A 158 -21.75 -23.36 -9.49
N PRO A 159 -22.73 -23.56 -10.39
CA PRO A 159 -22.73 -22.91 -11.69
C PRO A 159 -22.82 -21.38 -11.61
N TYR A 160 -23.36 -20.84 -10.50
CA TYR A 160 -23.52 -19.39 -10.29
C TYR A 160 -22.26 -18.73 -9.72
N ARG A 161 -21.49 -19.43 -8.89
CA ARG A 161 -20.31 -18.90 -8.20
C ARG A 161 -18.99 -19.37 -8.79
N ASP A 162 -18.95 -20.53 -9.49
CA ASP A 162 -17.73 -21.02 -10.14
C ASP A 162 -17.25 -20.08 -11.24
N ALA A 163 -18.17 -19.39 -11.92
CA ALA A 163 -17.86 -18.36 -12.91
C ALA A 163 -17.36 -17.03 -12.32
N LEU A 164 -17.53 -16.80 -10.99
CA LEU A 164 -17.24 -15.53 -10.31
C LEU A 164 -15.93 -15.54 -9.53
N VAL A 165 -15.10 -16.56 -9.65
CA VAL A 165 -13.85 -16.69 -8.88
C VAL A 165 -12.76 -15.79 -9.41
N PRO A 166 -12.22 -15.05 -8.58
CA PRO A 166 -12.53 -13.74 -8.06
C PRO A 166 -12.47 -12.73 -9.19
N GLN A 167 -13.57 -12.52 -9.82
CA GLN A 167 -13.67 -11.55 -10.90
C GLN A 167 -13.96 -10.16 -10.34
N GLN A 168 -13.21 -9.22 -10.81
CA GLN A 168 -13.53 -7.80 -10.72
C GLN A 168 -14.64 -7.42 -11.70
N LYS A 169 -14.96 -8.30 -12.67
CA LYS A 169 -16.05 -8.15 -13.65
C LYS A 169 -16.64 -9.48 -14.00
N PRO A 170 -17.93 -9.61 -14.29
CA PRO A 170 -18.45 -10.62 -15.14
C PRO A 170 -17.97 -10.32 -16.58
N ASP A 171 -16.78 -10.78 -16.93
CA ASP A 171 -16.33 -10.82 -18.31
C ASP A 171 -16.91 -12.11 -18.91
N PRO A 172 -17.84 -12.03 -19.88
CA PRO A 172 -18.38 -13.19 -20.55
C PRO A 172 -17.30 -14.00 -21.30
N ASN A 173 -16.12 -13.41 -21.51
CA ASN A 173 -14.97 -14.05 -22.14
C ASN A 173 -13.85 -14.41 -21.12
N ALA A 174 -14.05 -14.18 -19.82
CA ALA A 174 -13.04 -14.50 -18.82
C ALA A 174 -12.93 -15.99 -18.63
N THR A 175 -11.78 -16.52 -18.95
CA THR A 175 -11.39 -17.91 -18.79
C THR A 175 -11.13 -18.35 -17.35
N SER A 176 -11.54 -17.58 -16.36
CA SER A 176 -11.34 -17.87 -14.93
C SER A 176 -12.48 -18.64 -14.28
N LYS A 177 -13.07 -19.60 -15.00
CA LYS A 177 -13.89 -20.64 -14.38
C LYS A 177 -13.01 -21.48 -13.46
N ILE A 178 -13.55 -21.89 -12.30
CA ILE A 178 -12.96 -23.03 -11.59
C ILE A 178 -12.95 -24.19 -12.57
N PRO A 179 -11.79 -24.82 -12.87
CA PRO A 179 -11.72 -25.95 -13.79
C PRO A 179 -12.71 -27.06 -13.39
N ASP A 180 -13.26 -27.78 -14.38
CA ASP A 180 -14.29 -28.79 -14.10
C ASP A 180 -13.77 -29.92 -13.22
N ASP A 181 -12.47 -30.21 -13.28
CA ASP A 181 -11.75 -31.18 -12.48
C ASP A 181 -11.19 -30.66 -11.16
N TRP A 182 -11.49 -29.41 -10.81
CA TRP A 182 -11.01 -28.80 -9.55
C TRP A 182 -11.52 -29.58 -8.34
N PRO A 183 -10.66 -29.92 -7.36
CA PRO A 183 -11.02 -30.76 -6.25
C PRO A 183 -12.04 -30.11 -5.31
N ILE A 184 -12.99 -30.92 -4.87
CA ILE A 184 -13.92 -30.59 -3.77
C ILE A 184 -13.26 -31.05 -2.47
N VAL A 185 -13.35 -30.28 -1.39
CA VAL A 185 -12.80 -30.65 -0.08
C VAL A 185 -13.36 -32.00 0.38
N THR A 186 -12.50 -32.84 0.93
CA THR A 186 -12.89 -34.14 1.49
C THR A 186 -13.56 -33.99 2.86
N ASP A 187 -14.29 -35.02 3.31
CA ASP A 187 -14.84 -35.06 4.65
C ASP A 187 -13.72 -35.11 5.69
N GLU A 188 -12.60 -35.78 5.42
CA GLU A 188 -11.41 -35.80 6.26
C GLU A 188 -10.79 -34.40 6.45
N TYR A 189 -10.69 -33.60 5.37
CA TYR A 189 -10.24 -32.21 5.49
C TYR A 189 -11.15 -31.40 6.42
N LEU A 190 -12.47 -31.59 6.30
CA LEU A 190 -13.43 -30.89 7.14
C LEU A 190 -13.35 -31.35 8.60
N ASP A 191 -13.15 -32.65 8.86
CA ASP A 191 -12.92 -33.17 10.21
C ASP A 191 -11.68 -32.58 10.87
N ASN A 192 -10.54 -32.51 10.16
CA ASN A 192 -9.31 -31.87 10.63
C ASN A 192 -9.46 -30.35 10.81
N LEU A 193 -10.27 -29.69 9.98
CA LEU A 193 -10.52 -28.27 10.07
C LEU A 193 -11.30 -27.89 11.34
N GLN A 194 -12.22 -28.76 11.82
CA GLN A 194 -12.89 -28.53 13.11
C GLN A 194 -11.89 -28.36 14.25
N ASP A 195 -10.84 -29.18 14.31
CA ASP A 195 -9.82 -29.10 15.34
C ASP A 195 -8.98 -27.81 15.24
N ALA A 196 -8.83 -27.26 14.01
CA ALA A 196 -8.21 -25.94 13.83
C ALA A 196 -9.07 -24.82 14.40
N TYR A 197 -10.40 -24.88 14.26
CA TYR A 197 -11.33 -23.94 14.91
C TYR A 197 -11.22 -24.02 16.44
N VAL A 198 -11.17 -25.21 17.01
CA VAL A 198 -11.02 -25.41 18.47
C VAL A 198 -9.71 -24.82 18.97
N ARG A 199 -8.59 -25.10 18.29
CA ARG A 199 -7.28 -24.51 18.63
C ARG A 199 -7.30 -22.98 18.54
N ALA A 200 -7.93 -22.41 17.52
CA ALA A 200 -8.05 -20.97 17.37
C ALA A 200 -8.95 -20.34 18.44
N ALA A 201 -10.06 -20.99 18.81
CA ALA A 201 -10.94 -20.55 19.90
C ALA A 201 -10.19 -20.52 21.24
N ARG A 202 -9.46 -21.59 21.59
CA ARG A 202 -8.63 -21.63 22.79
C ARG A 202 -7.62 -20.47 22.82
N MET A 203 -6.87 -20.28 21.76
CA MET A 203 -5.91 -19.17 21.66
C MET A 203 -6.59 -17.80 21.79
N ALA A 204 -7.81 -17.62 21.24
CA ALA A 204 -8.57 -16.37 21.35
C ALA A 204 -8.89 -16.03 22.81
N PHE A 205 -9.36 -16.98 23.59
CA PHE A 205 -9.59 -16.77 25.04
C PHE A 205 -8.30 -16.54 25.81
N GLU A 206 -7.22 -17.26 25.50
CA GLU A 206 -5.91 -17.08 26.13
C GLU A 206 -5.30 -15.68 25.90
N VAL A 207 -5.61 -15.02 24.77
CA VAL A 207 -5.14 -13.66 24.49
C VAL A 207 -6.10 -12.58 24.97
N GLY A 208 -7.29 -12.97 25.51
CA GLY A 208 -8.19 -12.09 26.25
C GLY A 208 -9.44 -11.63 25.50
N PHE A 209 -9.84 -12.26 24.38
CA PHE A 209 -11.17 -12.06 23.80
C PHE A 209 -12.26 -12.60 24.76
N ASP A 210 -13.42 -11.95 24.77
CA ASP A 210 -14.56 -12.32 25.62
C ASP A 210 -15.42 -13.41 24.99
N ALA A 211 -15.41 -13.54 23.67
CA ALA A 211 -16.14 -14.55 22.91
C ALA A 211 -15.46 -14.84 21.58
N VAL A 212 -15.78 -15.98 20.97
CA VAL A 212 -15.43 -16.31 19.59
C VAL A 212 -16.67 -16.43 18.73
N ASP A 213 -16.56 -16.04 17.46
CA ASP A 213 -17.60 -16.15 16.45
C ASP A 213 -17.20 -17.16 15.37
N ILE A 214 -18.06 -18.10 15.06
CA ILE A 214 -17.90 -19.05 13.98
C ILE A 214 -18.55 -18.48 12.72
N LYS A 215 -17.76 -17.84 11.84
CA LYS A 215 -18.27 -17.16 10.64
C LYS A 215 -18.98 -18.12 9.69
N SER A 216 -20.30 -17.98 9.59
CA SER A 216 -21.21 -18.85 8.83
C SER A 216 -22.04 -18.06 7.82
N CYS A 217 -21.40 -17.20 7.02
CA CYS A 217 -22.07 -16.28 6.11
C CYS A 217 -21.21 -15.91 4.90
N HIS A 218 -21.80 -15.18 3.94
CA HIS A 218 -21.14 -14.55 2.80
C HIS A 218 -20.54 -15.53 1.78
N GLY A 219 -21.03 -16.75 1.72
CA GLY A 219 -20.53 -17.78 0.80
C GLY A 219 -19.14 -18.32 1.15
N TYR A 220 -18.65 -18.11 2.38
CA TYR A 220 -17.44 -18.75 2.90
C TYR A 220 -17.72 -20.23 3.20
N LEU A 221 -16.69 -21.02 3.52
CA LEU A 221 -16.76 -22.48 3.52
C LEU A 221 -17.95 -23.03 4.32
N ILE A 222 -18.22 -22.53 5.54
CA ILE A 222 -19.34 -23.00 6.39
C ILE A 222 -20.68 -22.62 5.79
N ASN A 223 -20.85 -21.41 5.28
CA ASN A 223 -22.09 -21.00 4.60
C ASN A 223 -22.33 -21.78 3.32
N GLU A 224 -21.26 -22.12 2.58
CA GLU A 224 -21.35 -22.96 1.39
C GLU A 224 -21.83 -24.38 1.74
N LEU A 225 -21.39 -24.95 2.89
CA LEU A 225 -21.86 -26.25 3.36
C LEU A 225 -23.36 -26.27 3.62
N PHE A 226 -23.97 -25.18 4.09
CA PHE A 226 -25.44 -25.12 4.31
C PHE A 226 -26.24 -25.34 3.02
N ALA A 227 -25.68 -24.94 1.86
CA ALA A 227 -26.30 -25.11 0.55
C ALA A 227 -25.83 -26.37 -0.20
N CYS A 228 -25.09 -27.28 0.45
CA CYS A 228 -24.55 -28.49 -0.18
C CYS A 228 -25.56 -29.63 -0.32
N HIS A 229 -26.70 -29.35 -0.96
CA HIS A 229 -27.73 -30.39 -1.18
C HIS A 229 -27.29 -31.55 -2.03
N ASN A 230 -26.40 -31.32 -3.00
CA ASN A 230 -25.91 -32.33 -3.95
C ASN A 230 -24.58 -32.99 -3.56
N ARG A 231 -23.93 -32.46 -2.48
CA ARG A 231 -22.69 -33.03 -1.96
C ARG A 231 -22.96 -34.43 -1.38
N LYS A 232 -22.15 -35.39 -1.72
CA LYS A 232 -22.13 -36.73 -1.09
C LYS A 232 -21.26 -36.67 0.20
N GLY A 233 -21.51 -37.60 1.13
CA GLY A 233 -20.71 -37.80 2.32
C GLY A 233 -21.33 -37.12 3.58
N LYS A 234 -20.51 -37.01 4.62
CA LYS A 234 -20.90 -36.64 5.98
C LYS A 234 -21.46 -35.19 6.09
N TYR A 235 -21.03 -34.31 5.16
CA TYR A 235 -21.32 -32.86 5.20
C TYR A 235 -22.19 -32.38 4.03
N GLY A 236 -23.07 -33.24 3.50
CA GLY A 236 -23.94 -32.88 2.39
C GLY A 236 -25.26 -33.65 2.34
N GLY A 237 -26.16 -33.24 1.48
CA GLY A 237 -27.49 -33.82 1.32
C GLY A 237 -28.51 -33.34 2.34
N SER A 238 -28.77 -34.09 3.42
CA SER A 238 -29.78 -33.70 4.42
C SER A 238 -29.41 -32.43 5.20
N PHE A 239 -30.40 -31.78 5.79
CA PHE A 239 -30.19 -30.60 6.66
C PHE A 239 -29.20 -30.90 7.78
N GLU A 240 -29.33 -32.05 8.44
CA GLU A 240 -28.48 -32.47 9.55
C GLU A 240 -27.02 -32.60 9.11
N ASN A 241 -26.78 -33.15 7.90
CA ASN A 241 -25.43 -33.27 7.35
C ASN A 241 -24.85 -31.91 6.95
N ARG A 242 -25.65 -31.06 6.32
CA ARG A 242 -25.18 -29.74 5.84
C ARG A 242 -24.85 -28.79 7.00
N THR A 243 -25.54 -28.91 8.13
CA THR A 243 -25.29 -28.09 9.34
C THR A 243 -24.35 -28.75 10.34
N ARG A 244 -24.00 -30.03 10.12
CA ARG A 244 -23.14 -30.83 11.01
C ARG A 244 -21.84 -30.16 11.37
N PHE A 245 -21.13 -29.59 10.38
CA PHE A 245 -19.81 -29.01 10.61
C PHE A 245 -19.83 -27.92 11.69
N VAL A 246 -20.72 -26.95 11.56
CA VAL A 246 -20.77 -25.83 12.52
C VAL A 246 -21.23 -26.29 13.90
N LEU A 247 -22.16 -27.22 13.99
CA LEU A 247 -22.67 -27.78 15.26
C LEU A 247 -21.57 -28.60 15.97
N GLU A 248 -20.85 -29.46 15.26
CA GLU A 248 -19.73 -30.24 15.81
C GLU A 248 -18.56 -29.35 16.25
N VAL A 249 -18.26 -28.24 15.54
CA VAL A 249 -17.25 -27.23 15.97
C VAL A 249 -17.64 -26.61 17.30
N ILE A 250 -18.90 -26.22 17.47
CA ILE A 250 -19.40 -25.62 18.71
C ILE A 250 -19.34 -26.65 19.85
N ASP A 251 -19.82 -27.86 19.62
CA ASP A 251 -19.79 -28.95 20.59
C ASP A 251 -18.33 -29.24 21.05
N LYS A 252 -17.38 -29.31 20.11
CA LYS A 252 -15.95 -29.48 20.41
C LYS A 252 -15.35 -28.31 21.21
N ILE A 253 -15.72 -27.06 20.89
CA ILE A 253 -15.28 -25.89 21.65
C ILE A 253 -15.77 -25.97 23.08
N HIS A 254 -17.05 -26.27 23.30
CA HIS A 254 -17.60 -26.39 24.63
C HIS A 254 -17.04 -27.59 25.42
N ASN A 255 -16.77 -28.70 24.75
CA ASN A 255 -16.09 -29.84 25.36
C ASN A 255 -14.65 -29.54 25.84
N GLU A 256 -13.92 -28.70 25.09
CA GLU A 256 -12.53 -28.31 25.41
C GLU A 256 -12.44 -27.18 26.45
N LEU A 257 -13.33 -26.18 26.34
CA LEU A 257 -13.23 -24.91 27.07
C LEU A 257 -14.30 -24.71 28.14
N GLY A 258 -15.27 -25.63 28.24
CA GLY A 258 -16.39 -25.58 29.16
C GLY A 258 -17.68 -25.08 28.47
N GLU A 259 -18.83 -25.56 28.94
CA GLU A 259 -20.17 -25.23 28.40
C GLU A 259 -20.49 -23.73 28.48
N ASP A 260 -19.87 -23.00 29.40
CA ASP A 260 -20.03 -21.56 29.60
C ASP A 260 -19.13 -20.73 28.67
N ALA A 261 -18.23 -21.33 27.85
CA ALA A 261 -17.38 -20.59 26.95
C ALA A 261 -18.25 -19.82 25.91
N PRO A 262 -18.19 -18.47 25.88
CA PRO A 262 -19.10 -17.69 25.02
C PRO A 262 -18.80 -17.87 23.53
N VAL A 263 -19.67 -18.61 22.85
CA VAL A 263 -19.65 -18.79 21.40
C VAL A 263 -20.76 -17.94 20.77
N ALA A 264 -20.39 -17.13 19.79
CA ALA A 264 -21.27 -16.35 18.94
C ALA A 264 -21.23 -16.91 17.52
N ILE A 265 -22.17 -16.49 16.70
CA ILE A 265 -22.18 -16.84 15.27
C ILE A 265 -22.61 -15.64 14.42
N ARG A 266 -21.88 -15.34 13.36
CA ARG A 266 -22.37 -14.49 12.29
C ARG A 266 -22.97 -15.37 11.21
N LEU A 267 -24.30 -15.34 11.12
CA LEU A 267 -25.10 -16.27 10.32
C LEU A 267 -25.70 -15.57 9.09
N GLY A 268 -25.43 -16.11 7.89
CA GLY A 268 -26.21 -15.83 6.70
C GLY A 268 -27.53 -16.60 6.76
N VAL A 269 -28.67 -15.89 6.62
CA VAL A 269 -29.99 -16.53 6.68
C VAL A 269 -30.71 -16.57 5.34
N TYR A 270 -30.16 -15.88 4.32
CA TYR A 270 -30.74 -15.80 2.97
C TYR A 270 -29.68 -15.41 1.98
N ASP A 271 -29.32 -16.31 1.04
CA ASP A 271 -28.25 -16.08 0.07
C ASP A 271 -28.71 -15.39 -1.22
N ALA A 272 -30.00 -15.42 -1.55
CA ALA A 272 -30.57 -14.97 -2.84
C ALA A 272 -29.80 -15.55 -4.06
N ILE A 273 -29.51 -16.83 -4.01
CA ILE A 273 -28.89 -17.65 -5.06
C ILE A 273 -29.86 -18.78 -5.39
N PRO A 274 -30.04 -19.17 -6.67
CA PRO A 274 -31.00 -20.22 -7.03
C PRO A 274 -30.77 -21.55 -6.27
N TYR A 275 -31.90 -22.18 -5.82
CA TYR A 275 -31.89 -23.53 -5.28
C TYR A 275 -31.32 -24.51 -6.34
N PRO A 276 -30.54 -25.54 -5.99
CA PRO A 276 -30.13 -25.97 -4.64
C PRO A 276 -28.79 -25.37 -4.15
N TYR A 277 -28.33 -24.28 -4.74
CA TYR A 277 -27.02 -23.67 -4.45
C TYR A 277 -27.09 -22.48 -3.47
N GLY A 278 -28.27 -21.97 -3.21
CA GLY A 278 -28.53 -20.93 -2.21
C GLY A 278 -29.08 -21.52 -0.91
N TRP A 279 -28.71 -20.87 0.23
CA TRP A 279 -29.21 -21.13 1.56
C TRP A 279 -30.32 -20.15 1.92
N GLY A 280 -31.41 -20.63 2.58
CA GLY A 280 -32.51 -19.79 3.00
C GLY A 280 -33.31 -19.16 1.85
N VAL A 281 -33.43 -19.86 0.73
CA VAL A 281 -34.15 -19.42 -0.48
C VAL A 281 -35.36 -20.30 -0.79
N ASP A 282 -36.40 -19.69 -1.30
CA ASP A 282 -37.54 -20.42 -1.86
C ASP A 282 -37.05 -21.26 -3.08
N LYS A 283 -37.62 -22.50 -3.19
CA LYS A 283 -37.13 -23.45 -4.20
C LYS A 283 -37.47 -23.04 -5.63
N ASP A 284 -38.62 -22.38 -5.79
CA ASP A 284 -39.13 -21.99 -7.11
C ASP A 284 -38.75 -20.53 -7.47
N ASP A 285 -38.62 -19.66 -6.44
CA ASP A 285 -38.28 -18.24 -6.62
C ASP A 285 -37.22 -17.79 -5.62
N TYR A 286 -35.93 -17.91 -6.00
CA TYR A 286 -34.80 -17.58 -5.17
C TYR A 286 -34.73 -16.09 -4.75
N SER A 287 -35.55 -15.22 -5.35
CA SER A 287 -35.64 -13.83 -4.94
C SER A 287 -36.44 -13.67 -3.62
N LYS A 288 -37.12 -14.73 -3.19
CA LYS A 288 -37.86 -14.83 -1.93
C LYS A 288 -37.06 -15.61 -0.88
N PRO A 289 -37.00 -15.10 0.35
CA PRO A 289 -36.41 -15.86 1.46
C PRO A 289 -37.32 -17.00 1.91
N ASP A 290 -36.74 -18.15 2.25
CA ASP A 290 -37.37 -19.23 3.04
C ASP A 290 -36.52 -19.46 4.29
N LEU A 291 -37.00 -18.96 5.42
CA LEU A 291 -36.31 -19.03 6.71
C LEU A 291 -36.53 -20.34 7.48
N THR A 292 -37.22 -21.34 6.92
CA THR A 292 -37.52 -22.61 7.59
C THR A 292 -36.27 -23.32 8.10
N GLU A 293 -35.27 -23.56 7.25
CA GLU A 293 -33.99 -24.19 7.66
C GLU A 293 -33.10 -23.27 8.51
N PRO A 294 -32.94 -21.98 8.18
CA PRO A 294 -32.24 -21.03 9.04
C PRO A 294 -32.79 -21.00 10.49
N LYS A 295 -34.10 -20.91 10.67
CA LYS A 295 -34.72 -20.96 11.99
C LYS A 295 -34.52 -22.28 12.73
N LYS A 296 -34.61 -23.42 12.00
CA LYS A 296 -34.29 -24.73 12.57
C LYS A 296 -32.83 -24.78 13.07
N LEU A 297 -31.88 -24.22 12.31
CA LEU A 297 -30.48 -24.12 12.72
C LEU A 297 -30.32 -23.25 13.96
N ILE A 298 -30.97 -22.08 13.99
CA ILE A 298 -30.95 -21.18 15.18
C ILE A 298 -31.45 -21.89 16.45
N GLY A 299 -32.51 -22.68 16.36
CA GLY A 299 -33.01 -23.47 17.48
C GLY A 299 -31.98 -24.51 17.96
N LEU A 300 -31.21 -25.16 17.05
CA LEU A 300 -30.14 -26.07 17.43
C LEU A 300 -28.90 -25.35 18.01
N LEU A 301 -28.64 -24.10 17.61
CA LEU A 301 -27.59 -23.24 18.15
C LEU A 301 -27.98 -22.81 19.59
N GLN A 302 -29.25 -22.42 19.82
CA GLN A 302 -29.74 -22.06 21.15
C GLN A 302 -29.60 -23.22 22.14
N GLN A 303 -29.90 -24.44 21.72
CA GLN A 303 -29.74 -25.66 22.54
C GLN A 303 -28.24 -25.90 22.94
N ARG A 304 -27.30 -25.27 22.24
CA ARG A 304 -25.86 -25.29 22.49
C ARG A 304 -25.36 -24.01 23.15
N SER A 305 -26.21 -23.28 23.82
CA SER A 305 -25.85 -22.04 24.54
C SER A 305 -25.30 -20.92 23.64
N VAL A 306 -25.55 -20.95 22.32
CA VAL A 306 -25.21 -19.85 21.42
C VAL A 306 -26.29 -18.79 21.52
N ASN A 307 -26.07 -17.80 22.40
CA ASN A 307 -27.03 -16.76 22.73
C ASN A 307 -26.70 -15.38 22.14
N LEU A 308 -25.71 -15.29 21.24
CA LEU A 308 -25.33 -14.09 20.52
C LEU A 308 -25.20 -14.41 19.02
N ILE A 309 -26.11 -13.88 18.20
CA ILE A 309 -26.14 -14.13 16.76
C ILE A 309 -26.15 -12.81 16.00
N ASN A 310 -25.26 -12.67 15.02
CA ASN A 310 -25.17 -11.52 14.13
C ASN A 310 -25.77 -11.91 12.77
N ILE A 311 -26.97 -11.46 12.47
CA ILE A 311 -27.70 -11.80 11.25
C ILE A 311 -27.17 -11.01 10.05
N THR A 312 -27.00 -11.70 8.92
CA THR A 312 -26.69 -11.08 7.63
C THR A 312 -27.37 -11.86 6.50
N VAL A 313 -27.40 -11.27 5.32
CA VAL A 313 -27.95 -11.90 4.11
C VAL A 313 -27.02 -11.75 2.93
N ALA A 314 -27.23 -12.53 1.88
CA ALA A 314 -26.61 -12.48 0.57
C ALA A 314 -25.12 -12.81 0.52
N ASN A 315 -24.62 -12.85 -0.70
CA ASN A 315 -23.21 -13.06 -1.00
C ASN A 315 -22.62 -11.75 -1.55
N PRO A 316 -21.65 -11.12 -0.87
CA PRO A 316 -21.09 -9.84 -1.29
C PRO A 316 -20.30 -9.91 -2.61
N TYR A 317 -20.06 -11.10 -3.14
CA TYR A 317 -19.40 -11.33 -4.42
C TYR A 317 -20.39 -11.59 -5.56
N TYR A 318 -21.60 -12.10 -5.26
CA TYR A 318 -22.63 -12.45 -6.24
C TYR A 318 -23.70 -11.36 -6.38
N ASN A 319 -24.33 -10.97 -5.25
CA ASN A 319 -25.44 -10.03 -5.21
C ASN A 319 -25.27 -8.97 -4.08
N PRO A 320 -24.19 -8.14 -4.16
CA PRO A 320 -23.82 -7.23 -3.08
C PRO A 320 -24.91 -6.26 -2.65
N HIS A 321 -25.84 -5.83 -3.52
CA HIS A 321 -26.92 -4.90 -3.20
C HIS A 321 -27.90 -5.48 -2.16
N VAL A 322 -28.13 -6.80 -2.20
CA VAL A 322 -29.09 -7.48 -1.30
C VAL A 322 -28.63 -7.40 0.16
N GLY A 323 -27.35 -7.66 0.43
CA GLY A 323 -26.79 -7.69 1.80
C GLY A 323 -26.09 -6.40 2.22
N ARG A 324 -25.79 -5.51 1.28
CA ARG A 324 -25.03 -4.29 1.51
C ARG A 324 -25.55 -3.15 0.63
N PRO A 325 -26.68 -2.56 0.93
CA PRO A 325 -27.21 -1.44 0.15
C PRO A 325 -26.18 -0.31 -0.02
N PHE A 326 -26.07 0.24 -1.24
CA PHE A 326 -25.10 1.29 -1.59
C PHE A 326 -25.74 2.29 -2.58
N ASN A 327 -25.24 3.50 -2.65
CA ASN A 327 -25.66 4.49 -3.67
C ASN A 327 -24.86 4.31 -4.97
N GLU A 328 -23.62 3.85 -4.86
CA GLU A 328 -22.73 3.61 -5.99
C GLU A 328 -22.08 2.24 -5.88
N PRO A 329 -22.05 1.46 -6.97
CA PRO A 329 -21.31 0.21 -7.02
C PRO A 329 -19.79 0.47 -6.99
N ILE A 330 -19.03 -0.58 -6.79
CA ILE A 330 -17.59 -0.56 -7.11
C ILE A 330 -17.40 -0.40 -8.62
N VAL A 331 -16.22 0.06 -9.04
CA VAL A 331 -15.88 0.14 -10.46
C VAL A 331 -15.97 -1.26 -11.09
N GLY A 332 -16.66 -1.36 -12.23
CA GLY A 332 -16.97 -2.63 -12.89
C GLY A 332 -18.07 -3.46 -12.21
N GLY A 333 -18.66 -2.98 -11.12
CA GLY A 333 -19.87 -3.56 -10.54
C GLY A 333 -21.13 -3.21 -11.37
N TYR A 334 -22.17 -3.98 -11.16
CA TYR A 334 -23.46 -3.71 -11.80
C TYR A 334 -24.25 -2.63 -11.05
N LYS A 335 -25.13 -1.95 -11.79
CA LYS A 335 -26.10 -1.02 -11.19
C LYS A 335 -27.15 -1.84 -10.42
N GLU A 336 -27.43 -1.44 -9.18
CA GLU A 336 -28.43 -2.09 -8.35
C GLU A 336 -29.83 -2.04 -9.00
N PRO A 337 -30.56 -3.18 -9.00
CA PRO A 337 -31.89 -3.25 -9.63
C PRO A 337 -33.01 -2.66 -8.76
N GLU A 338 -32.71 -2.33 -7.49
CA GLU A 338 -33.66 -1.84 -6.50
C GLU A 338 -33.15 -0.61 -5.75
N HIS A 339 -34.06 0.18 -5.22
CA HIS A 339 -33.66 1.31 -4.36
C HIS A 339 -33.00 0.81 -3.07
N PRO A 340 -31.88 1.39 -2.60
CA PRO A 340 -31.16 0.90 -1.41
C PRO A 340 -32.01 0.79 -0.14
N LEU A 341 -33.03 1.64 0.04
CA LEU A 341 -33.96 1.56 1.19
C LEU A 341 -34.72 0.22 1.22
N VAL A 342 -35.08 -0.34 0.07
CA VAL A 342 -35.74 -1.67 -0.02
C VAL A 342 -34.80 -2.74 0.56
N GLY A 343 -33.52 -2.71 0.23
CA GLY A 343 -32.51 -3.60 0.81
C GLY A 343 -32.32 -3.41 2.32
N VAL A 344 -32.34 -2.15 2.81
CA VAL A 344 -32.29 -1.84 4.26
C VAL A 344 -33.52 -2.44 4.97
N CYS A 345 -34.72 -2.22 4.45
CA CYS A 345 -35.97 -2.76 5.02
C CYS A 345 -35.95 -4.29 5.05
N ARG A 346 -35.48 -4.94 3.96
CA ARG A 346 -35.30 -6.40 3.89
C ARG A 346 -34.42 -6.93 5.01
N LEU A 347 -33.26 -6.31 5.22
CA LEU A 347 -32.31 -6.71 6.28
C LEU A 347 -32.95 -6.60 7.68
N ILE A 348 -33.59 -5.47 7.97
CA ILE A 348 -34.19 -5.21 9.27
C ILE A 348 -35.41 -6.15 9.52
N ASN A 349 -36.25 -6.37 8.49
CA ASN A 349 -37.42 -7.21 8.60
C ASN A 349 -37.06 -8.69 8.82
N LEU A 350 -36.09 -9.25 8.04
CA LEU A 350 -35.63 -10.61 8.22
C LEU A 350 -34.96 -10.82 9.59
N THR A 351 -34.21 -9.82 10.06
CA THR A 351 -33.63 -9.82 11.41
C THR A 351 -34.74 -9.83 12.46
N GLY A 352 -35.76 -8.95 12.30
CA GLY A 352 -36.88 -8.82 13.22
C GLY A 352 -37.76 -10.06 13.26
N GLU A 353 -37.99 -10.75 12.14
CA GLU A 353 -38.70 -12.02 12.10
C GLU A 353 -38.02 -13.09 12.96
N ILE A 354 -36.68 -13.17 12.84
CA ILE A 354 -35.89 -14.11 13.65
C ILE A 354 -35.89 -13.69 15.14
N GLN A 355 -35.69 -12.40 15.45
CA GLN A 355 -35.65 -11.92 16.82
C GLN A 355 -36.97 -12.18 17.57
N LYS A 356 -38.12 -12.00 16.89
CA LYS A 356 -39.46 -12.27 17.47
C LYS A 356 -39.69 -13.75 17.78
N GLU A 357 -39.12 -14.65 16.95
CA GLU A 357 -39.22 -16.08 17.16
C GLU A 357 -38.26 -16.59 18.25
N PHE A 358 -37.10 -15.93 18.37
CA PHE A 358 -36.09 -16.29 19.39
C PHE A 358 -35.79 -15.10 20.32
N PRO A 359 -36.72 -14.73 21.18
CA PRO A 359 -36.61 -13.53 22.04
C PRO A 359 -35.46 -13.63 23.07
N ASP A 360 -35.07 -14.83 23.46
CA ASP A 360 -34.00 -15.09 24.44
C ASP A 360 -32.61 -15.06 23.83
N ILE A 361 -32.47 -15.01 22.51
CA ILE A 361 -31.20 -14.86 21.80
C ILE A 361 -30.96 -13.37 21.53
N ALA A 362 -29.80 -12.89 21.89
CA ALA A 362 -29.40 -11.53 21.51
C ALA A 362 -29.01 -11.48 20.01
N ILE A 363 -29.86 -10.87 19.22
CA ILE A 363 -29.63 -10.69 17.79
C ILE A 363 -29.04 -9.32 17.52
N VAL A 364 -27.93 -9.30 16.73
CA VAL A 364 -27.32 -8.08 16.21
C VAL A 364 -27.84 -7.79 14.82
N GLY A 365 -28.60 -6.71 14.68
CA GLY A 365 -29.14 -6.26 13.40
C GLY A 365 -28.11 -5.57 12.52
N THR A 366 -28.28 -5.68 11.20
CA THR A 366 -27.41 -5.10 10.17
C THR A 366 -28.18 -4.24 9.18
N GLY A 367 -27.47 -3.49 8.31
CA GLY A 367 -28.08 -2.72 7.22
C GLY A 367 -28.19 -1.21 7.47
N TYR A 368 -28.08 -0.73 8.68
CA TYR A 368 -28.35 0.65 9.09
C TYR A 368 -27.37 1.70 8.52
N SER A 369 -26.16 1.33 8.09
CA SER A 369 -25.14 2.30 7.63
C SER A 369 -25.58 3.20 6.48
N TRP A 370 -26.50 2.75 5.63
CA TRP A 370 -27.05 3.52 4.51
C TRP A 370 -27.92 4.69 4.96
N LEU A 371 -28.57 4.57 6.11
CA LEU A 371 -29.48 5.57 6.67
C LEU A 371 -28.78 6.87 7.12
N ARG A 372 -27.44 6.92 7.08
CA ARG A 372 -26.63 8.09 7.47
C ARG A 372 -26.97 8.57 8.88
N THR A 373 -27.46 9.82 9.03
CA THR A 373 -27.84 10.41 10.33
C THR A 373 -29.05 9.74 10.96
N LEU A 374 -29.97 9.18 10.16
CA LEU A 374 -31.14 8.44 10.63
C LEU A 374 -30.82 7.03 11.16
N PHE A 375 -29.56 6.61 11.12
CA PHE A 375 -29.10 5.36 11.71
C PHE A 375 -29.59 5.21 13.17
N ALA A 376 -29.38 6.23 14.01
CA ALA A 376 -29.73 6.19 15.42
C ALA A 376 -31.25 6.08 15.64
N ASN A 377 -32.03 6.83 14.89
CA ASN A 377 -33.49 6.88 14.98
C ASN A 377 -34.16 5.54 14.62
N VAL A 378 -33.70 4.92 13.52
CA VAL A 378 -34.19 3.60 13.08
C VAL A 378 -33.66 2.48 13.98
N ALA A 379 -32.42 2.60 14.49
CA ALA A 379 -31.85 1.65 15.44
C ALA A 379 -32.63 1.62 16.74
N ALA A 380 -32.99 2.79 17.28
CA ALA A 380 -33.81 2.90 18.48
C ALA A 380 -35.21 2.30 18.29
N ALA A 381 -35.88 2.64 17.18
CA ALA A 381 -37.17 2.04 16.82
C ALA A 381 -37.08 0.51 16.68
N SER A 382 -36.01 0.01 16.04
CA SER A 382 -35.79 -1.44 15.87
C SER A 382 -35.66 -2.16 17.22
N LYS A 383 -34.95 -1.56 18.19
CA LYS A 383 -34.79 -2.11 19.53
C LYS A 383 -36.14 -2.04 20.30
N MET A 384 -36.80 -0.90 20.28
CA MET A 384 -38.11 -0.71 20.94
C MET A 384 -39.17 -1.72 20.46
N ASN A 385 -39.18 -2.03 19.17
CA ASN A 385 -40.11 -2.94 18.53
C ASN A 385 -39.68 -4.41 18.55
N GLY A 386 -38.58 -4.74 19.28
CA GLY A 386 -38.09 -6.12 19.39
C GLY A 386 -37.63 -6.70 18.03
N LEU A 387 -37.13 -5.87 17.13
CA LEU A 387 -36.60 -6.31 15.84
C LEU A 387 -35.08 -6.66 15.93
N ALA A 388 -34.40 -6.17 16.96
CA ALA A 388 -32.99 -6.51 17.26
C ALA A 388 -32.69 -6.17 18.71
N THR A 389 -31.86 -6.99 19.37
CA THR A 389 -31.38 -6.71 20.73
C THR A 389 -30.23 -5.68 20.68
N LEU A 390 -29.36 -5.80 19.69
CA LEU A 390 -28.20 -4.94 19.43
C LEU A 390 -28.24 -4.45 17.98
N VAL A 391 -27.69 -3.27 17.72
CA VAL A 391 -27.63 -2.70 16.38
C VAL A 391 -26.19 -2.46 15.97
N GLY A 392 -25.79 -3.04 14.83
CA GLY A 392 -24.41 -3.04 14.37
C GLY A 392 -24.12 -2.03 13.27
N ALA A 393 -22.99 -1.34 13.41
CA ALA A 393 -22.40 -0.45 12.42
C ALA A 393 -21.24 -1.17 11.68
N GLY A 394 -21.36 -1.33 10.36
CA GLY A 394 -20.29 -1.83 9.50
C GLY A 394 -19.50 -0.68 8.89
N ARG A 395 -19.83 -0.28 7.67
CA ARG A 395 -19.16 0.84 6.96
C ARG A 395 -19.27 2.16 7.73
N MET A 396 -20.32 2.34 8.52
CA MET A 396 -20.45 3.50 9.41
C MET A 396 -19.31 3.57 10.40
N ALA A 397 -18.88 2.46 11.01
CA ALA A 397 -17.77 2.45 11.97
C ALA A 397 -16.42 2.83 11.34
N PHE A 398 -16.17 2.50 10.06
CA PHE A 398 -14.99 2.99 9.35
C PHE A 398 -15.00 4.51 9.13
N ALA A 399 -16.18 5.05 8.79
CA ALA A 399 -16.34 6.49 8.53
C ALA A 399 -16.39 7.30 9.82
N TYR A 400 -17.07 6.77 10.82
CA TYR A 400 -17.46 7.45 12.06
C TYR A 400 -17.22 6.53 13.27
N PRO A 401 -15.97 6.29 13.67
CA PRO A 401 -15.67 5.38 14.78
C PRO A 401 -16.34 5.75 16.10
N ASP A 402 -16.51 7.05 16.37
CA ASP A 402 -17.10 7.62 17.58
C ASP A 402 -18.66 7.78 17.51
N PHE A 403 -19.33 7.06 16.57
CA PHE A 403 -20.78 7.12 16.40
C PHE A 403 -21.56 6.77 17.68
N ALA A 404 -21.12 5.73 18.40
CA ALA A 404 -21.80 5.29 19.61
C ALA A 404 -21.68 6.32 20.73
N LYS A 405 -20.51 6.91 20.91
CA LYS A 405 -20.26 7.99 21.88
C LYS A 405 -21.18 9.18 21.61
N ASP A 406 -21.26 9.65 20.35
CA ASP A 406 -22.10 10.80 20.01
C ASP A 406 -23.60 10.47 20.15
N ILE A 407 -24.07 9.27 19.78
CA ILE A 407 -25.45 8.83 20.01
C ILE A 407 -25.77 8.85 21.50
N ILE A 408 -24.94 8.23 22.34
CA ILE A 408 -25.20 8.10 23.79
C ILE A 408 -25.11 9.45 24.51
N THR A 409 -24.14 10.29 24.17
CA THR A 409 -23.87 11.53 24.90
C THR A 409 -24.59 12.74 24.33
N LYS A 410 -24.96 12.73 23.05
CA LYS A 410 -25.56 13.85 22.32
C LYS A 410 -26.96 13.56 21.73
N GLY A 411 -27.40 12.32 21.79
CA GLY A 411 -28.69 11.88 21.22
C GLY A 411 -28.77 11.98 19.68
N ARG A 412 -27.65 12.14 18.98
CA ARG A 412 -27.64 12.35 17.52
C ARG A 412 -26.33 11.95 16.85
N MET A 413 -26.39 11.82 15.52
CA MET A 413 -25.22 11.67 14.66
C MET A 413 -24.98 12.95 13.84
N TYR A 414 -23.72 13.14 13.42
CA TYR A 414 -23.27 14.33 12.70
C TYR A 414 -23.13 14.07 11.21
N PRO A 415 -23.78 14.86 10.32
CA PRO A 415 -23.75 14.64 8.86
C PRO A 415 -22.36 14.58 8.24
N GLU A 416 -21.45 15.39 8.75
CA GLU A 416 -20.06 15.46 8.27
C GLU A 416 -19.21 14.23 8.62
N LYS A 417 -19.66 13.37 9.54
CA LYS A 417 -18.96 12.17 9.97
C LYS A 417 -19.52 10.87 9.33
N VAL A 418 -20.82 10.84 8.99
CA VAL A 418 -21.50 9.61 8.57
C VAL A 418 -20.97 9.02 7.28
N CYS A 419 -21.14 7.71 7.13
CA CYS A 419 -20.86 6.98 5.89
C CYS A 419 -21.79 7.43 4.76
N VAL A 420 -21.24 7.77 3.61
CA VAL A 420 -22.00 8.22 2.43
C VAL A 420 -22.31 7.08 1.44
N SER A 421 -22.04 5.83 1.80
CA SER A 421 -22.34 4.61 1.03
C SER A 421 -21.77 4.59 -0.42
N CYS A 422 -20.59 5.22 -0.62
CA CYS A 422 -19.90 5.36 -1.90
C CYS A 422 -19.14 4.11 -2.36
N SER A 423 -19.14 3.03 -1.60
CA SER A 423 -18.40 1.77 -1.85
C SER A 423 -16.87 1.87 -1.98
N ALA A 424 -16.24 3.03 -1.77
CA ALA A 424 -14.78 3.21 -1.91
C ALA A 424 -13.97 2.31 -0.96
N CYS A 425 -14.43 2.04 0.27
CA CYS A 425 -13.80 1.08 1.18
C CYS A 425 -13.82 -0.36 0.64
N THR A 426 -14.87 -0.76 -0.10
CA THR A 426 -14.92 -2.05 -0.79
C THR A 426 -14.02 -2.05 -2.02
N GLN A 427 -13.97 -0.92 -2.74
CA GLN A 427 -13.09 -0.76 -3.88
C GLN A 427 -11.61 -0.97 -3.51
N ILE A 428 -11.12 -0.31 -2.44
CA ILE A 428 -9.76 -0.55 -1.92
C ILE A 428 -9.50 -2.05 -1.70
N MET A 429 -10.44 -2.75 -1.05
CA MET A 429 -10.30 -4.18 -0.79
C MET A 429 -10.23 -5.00 -2.09
N ARG A 430 -11.03 -4.65 -3.10
CA ARG A 430 -11.03 -5.31 -4.43
C ARG A 430 -9.74 -5.06 -5.19
N ASP A 431 -9.19 -3.86 -5.08
CA ASP A 431 -7.92 -3.47 -5.68
C ASP A 431 -6.71 -4.05 -4.91
N GLY A 432 -6.96 -4.85 -3.86
CA GLY A 432 -5.91 -5.48 -3.06
C GLY A 432 -5.25 -4.54 -2.04
N GLY A 433 -5.85 -3.40 -1.73
CA GLY A 433 -5.36 -2.44 -0.73
C GLY A 433 -5.80 -2.76 0.70
N MET A 434 -5.27 -1.99 1.65
CA MET A 434 -5.65 -2.01 3.07
C MET A 434 -6.91 -1.17 3.26
N THR A 435 -7.93 -1.74 3.91
CA THR A 435 -9.30 -1.21 3.89
C THR A 435 -9.61 -0.25 5.04
N GLY A 436 -10.24 0.87 4.69
CA GLY A 436 -10.78 1.86 5.61
C GLY A 436 -11.65 2.88 4.87
N CYS A 437 -12.06 3.97 5.53
CA CYS A 437 -12.90 4.98 4.90
C CYS A 437 -12.08 5.98 4.08
N VAL A 438 -12.15 5.92 2.75
CA VAL A 438 -11.47 6.85 1.84
C VAL A 438 -11.96 8.29 2.03
N VAL A 439 -13.24 8.49 2.35
CA VAL A 439 -13.85 9.83 2.43
C VAL A 439 -13.55 10.52 3.76
N ARG A 440 -13.78 9.83 4.90
CA ARG A 440 -13.68 10.41 6.23
C ARG A 440 -12.29 10.26 6.88
N ASP A 441 -11.50 9.33 6.37
CA ASP A 441 -10.10 9.08 6.80
C ASP A 441 -9.17 9.16 5.58
N ASN A 442 -9.39 10.19 4.77
CA ASN A 442 -8.73 10.38 3.47
C ASN A 442 -7.21 10.47 3.58
N LYS A 443 -6.68 11.10 4.62
CA LYS A 443 -5.22 11.21 4.83
C LYS A 443 -4.51 9.86 4.87
N VAL A 444 -5.20 8.81 5.36
CA VAL A 444 -4.64 7.44 5.46
C VAL A 444 -5.04 6.60 4.25
N TYR A 445 -6.32 6.59 3.89
CA TYR A 445 -6.85 5.67 2.88
C TYR A 445 -7.02 6.27 1.48
N GLY A 446 -6.94 7.60 1.34
CA GLY A 446 -6.92 8.27 0.04
C GLY A 446 -5.77 7.81 -0.86
N PRO A 447 -4.51 7.90 -0.40
CA PRO A 447 -3.35 7.44 -1.18
C PRO A 447 -3.42 5.95 -1.55
N ILE A 448 -3.91 5.09 -0.63
CA ILE A 448 -4.06 3.65 -0.89
C ILE A 448 -5.12 3.40 -1.97
N PHE A 449 -6.23 4.15 -1.93
CA PHE A 449 -7.30 4.08 -2.93
C PHE A 449 -6.80 4.52 -4.31
N GLU A 450 -6.11 5.65 -4.37
CA GLU A 450 -5.53 6.17 -5.61
C GLU A 450 -4.53 5.18 -6.21
N GLN A 451 -3.62 4.65 -5.41
CA GLN A 451 -2.66 3.63 -5.86
C GLN A 451 -3.36 2.39 -6.43
N GLY A 452 -4.40 1.88 -5.77
CA GLY A 452 -5.19 0.75 -6.28
C GLY A 452 -5.89 1.07 -7.60
N ARG A 453 -6.45 2.28 -7.72
CA ARG A 453 -7.11 2.74 -8.94
C ARG A 453 -6.15 2.94 -10.11
N MET A 454 -4.94 3.38 -9.84
CA MET A 454 -3.90 3.58 -10.86
C MET A 454 -3.36 2.27 -11.44
N SER A 455 -3.42 1.16 -10.70
CA SER A 455 -3.01 -0.16 -11.18
C SER A 455 -4.09 -0.91 -12.00
N ASP A 456 -5.30 -0.40 -12.06
CA ASP A 456 -6.43 -1.00 -12.78
C ASP A 456 -6.39 -0.61 -14.27
N LYS A 457 -6.25 -1.60 -15.16
CA LYS A 457 -6.20 -1.41 -16.63
C LYS A 457 -7.36 -0.57 -17.15
N ASP A 458 -8.59 -0.84 -16.72
CA ASP A 458 -9.76 -0.15 -17.24
C ASP A 458 -9.79 1.31 -16.81
N ASN A 459 -9.34 1.60 -15.60
CA ASN A 459 -9.20 2.98 -15.15
C ASN A 459 -8.09 3.69 -15.94
N LEU A 460 -6.95 3.02 -16.17
CA LEU A 460 -5.88 3.58 -17.01
C LEU A 460 -6.35 3.82 -18.44
N LEU A 461 -7.12 2.92 -19.06
CA LEU A 461 -7.70 3.12 -20.39
C LEU A 461 -8.67 4.31 -20.41
N ARG A 462 -9.54 4.42 -19.40
CA ARG A 462 -10.45 5.57 -19.26
C ARG A 462 -9.69 6.90 -19.17
N LEU A 463 -8.66 6.96 -18.32
CA LEU A 463 -7.82 8.17 -18.18
C LEU A 463 -6.99 8.44 -19.44
N ALA A 464 -6.43 7.41 -20.06
CA ALA A 464 -5.66 7.50 -21.29
C ALA A 464 -6.50 8.06 -22.47
N SER A 465 -7.82 7.77 -22.48
CA SER A 465 -8.73 8.27 -23.53
C SER A 465 -8.82 9.81 -23.60
N ALA A 466 -8.47 10.50 -22.52
CA ALA A 466 -8.37 11.96 -22.49
C ALA A 466 -7.13 12.52 -23.22
N CYS A 467 -6.26 11.67 -23.79
CA CYS A 467 -5.09 12.10 -24.56
C CYS A 467 -5.50 12.95 -25.76
N ARG A 468 -4.92 14.16 -25.87
CA ARG A 468 -5.22 15.12 -26.94
C ARG A 468 -4.58 14.79 -28.29
N LYS A 469 -3.73 13.76 -28.36
CA LYS A 469 -3.04 13.34 -29.59
C LYS A 469 -2.31 14.50 -30.27
N CYS A 470 -1.60 15.32 -29.47
CA CYS A 470 -0.92 16.54 -29.93
C CYS A 470 0.03 16.23 -31.07
N GLN A 471 0.05 17.09 -32.09
CA GLN A 471 0.98 16.98 -33.21
C GLN A 471 2.43 17.26 -32.75
N GLU A 472 2.60 18.28 -31.90
CA GLU A 472 3.85 18.57 -31.20
C GLU A 472 3.66 18.29 -29.69
N PRO A 473 3.92 17.07 -29.25
CA PRO A 473 3.60 16.66 -27.89
C PRO A 473 4.59 17.22 -26.87
N THR A 474 4.18 18.24 -26.13
CA THR A 474 5.00 18.85 -25.05
C THR A 474 5.39 17.85 -23.96
N CYS A 475 4.60 16.82 -23.70
CA CYS A 475 4.95 15.73 -22.82
C CYS A 475 6.18 14.92 -23.29
N ARG A 476 6.38 14.76 -24.62
CA ARG A 476 7.58 14.16 -25.21
C ARG A 476 8.79 15.08 -25.02
N LEU A 477 8.63 16.38 -25.27
CA LEU A 477 9.69 17.37 -25.06
C LEU A 477 10.12 17.46 -23.59
N GLY A 478 9.20 17.28 -22.65
CA GLY A 478 9.49 17.23 -21.23
C GLY A 478 10.15 15.93 -20.75
N CYS A 479 10.23 14.90 -21.60
CA CYS A 479 10.87 13.63 -21.27
C CYS A 479 12.34 13.65 -21.72
N PRO A 480 13.35 13.51 -20.81
CA PRO A 480 14.77 13.48 -21.19
C PRO A 480 15.13 12.36 -22.17
N ALA A 481 14.40 11.24 -22.14
CA ALA A 481 14.58 10.13 -23.09
C ALA A 481 13.79 10.33 -24.39
N GLY A 482 12.96 11.36 -24.51
CA GLY A 482 12.17 11.66 -25.71
C GLY A 482 11.12 10.60 -26.06
N VAL A 483 10.57 9.90 -25.06
CA VAL A 483 9.55 8.85 -25.26
C VAL A 483 8.34 9.40 -26.03
N ASP A 484 7.92 8.69 -27.08
CA ASP A 484 6.74 9.05 -27.86
C ASP A 484 5.45 8.69 -27.12
N ILE A 485 5.08 9.58 -26.16
CA ILE A 485 3.97 9.37 -25.24
C ILE A 485 2.63 9.24 -25.98
N PRO A 486 2.25 10.11 -26.93
CA PRO A 486 1.00 9.93 -27.65
C PRO A 486 0.91 8.61 -28.43
N LYS A 487 2.03 8.13 -28.98
CA LYS A 487 2.08 6.87 -29.72
C LYS A 487 1.83 5.67 -28.83
N PHE A 488 2.54 5.56 -27.69
CA PHE A 488 2.29 4.42 -26.81
C PHE A 488 0.91 4.46 -26.16
N ILE A 489 0.39 5.65 -25.80
CA ILE A 489 -0.98 5.79 -25.28
C ILE A 489 -2.02 5.34 -26.30
N ARG A 490 -1.85 5.71 -27.58
CA ARG A 490 -2.75 5.27 -28.65
C ARG A 490 -2.75 3.74 -28.77
N LEU A 491 -1.58 3.12 -28.84
CA LEU A 491 -1.45 1.65 -28.94
C LEU A 491 -2.05 0.96 -27.72
N PHE A 492 -1.87 1.53 -26.52
CA PHE A 492 -2.50 1.03 -25.31
C PHE A 492 -4.05 1.09 -25.37
N LEU A 493 -4.60 2.20 -25.90
CA LEU A 493 -6.06 2.35 -26.14
C LEU A 493 -6.58 1.37 -27.18
N ASP A 494 -5.79 1.06 -28.20
CA ASP A 494 -6.11 0.10 -29.26
C ASP A 494 -6.00 -1.36 -28.78
N GLY A 495 -5.55 -1.58 -27.54
CA GLY A 495 -5.39 -2.90 -26.90
C GLY A 495 -4.06 -3.60 -27.24
N ASP A 496 -3.17 -2.99 -28.01
CA ASP A 496 -1.85 -3.54 -28.34
C ASP A 496 -0.79 -3.14 -27.30
N GLU A 497 -0.87 -3.79 -26.13
CA GLU A 497 0.05 -3.52 -25.01
C GLU A 497 1.51 -3.83 -25.36
N LYS A 498 1.75 -4.85 -26.20
CA LYS A 498 3.11 -5.22 -26.61
C LYS A 498 3.73 -4.13 -27.49
N ALA A 499 3.01 -3.64 -28.49
CA ALA A 499 3.49 -2.55 -29.32
C ALA A 499 3.64 -1.24 -28.52
N ALA A 500 2.71 -0.95 -27.60
CA ALA A 500 2.81 0.19 -26.69
C ALA A 500 4.09 0.12 -25.83
N TYR A 501 4.41 -1.04 -25.29
CA TYR A 501 5.65 -1.26 -24.53
C TYR A 501 6.90 -1.10 -25.42
N GLN A 502 6.88 -1.58 -26.65
CA GLN A 502 8.00 -1.42 -27.59
C GLN A 502 8.35 0.05 -27.81
N VAL A 503 7.35 0.91 -27.96
CA VAL A 503 7.58 2.38 -28.07
C VAL A 503 8.28 2.94 -26.83
N LEU A 504 7.89 2.49 -25.63
CA LEU A 504 8.61 2.87 -24.39
C LEU A 504 10.05 2.38 -24.43
N ARG A 505 10.24 1.12 -24.78
CA ARG A 505 11.53 0.41 -24.74
C ARG A 505 12.57 0.98 -25.74
N GLU A 506 12.10 1.43 -26.92
CA GLU A 506 12.95 2.06 -27.94
C GLU A 506 13.64 3.35 -27.44
N ALA A 507 12.97 4.09 -26.56
CA ALA A 507 13.48 5.34 -26.00
C ALA A 507 14.08 5.21 -24.59
N ASN A 508 13.63 4.20 -23.83
CA ASN A 508 14.00 4.01 -22.44
C ASN A 508 14.09 2.51 -22.10
N VAL A 509 15.28 2.03 -21.84
CA VAL A 509 15.52 0.62 -21.53
C VAL A 509 14.96 0.18 -20.17
N PHE A 510 14.78 1.12 -19.23
CA PHE A 510 14.25 0.89 -17.88
C PHE A 510 12.94 1.65 -17.63
N PRO A 511 11.86 1.35 -18.39
CA PRO A 511 10.63 2.11 -18.27
C PRO A 511 9.92 1.95 -16.91
N GLU A 512 10.01 0.79 -16.24
CA GLU A 512 9.38 0.58 -14.92
C GLU A 512 10.06 1.41 -13.84
N VAL A 513 11.39 1.31 -13.74
CA VAL A 513 12.19 2.09 -12.77
C VAL A 513 12.02 3.59 -12.97
N CYS A 514 12.09 4.05 -14.24
CA CYS A 514 11.90 5.46 -14.56
C CYS A 514 10.50 5.95 -14.18
N ALA A 515 9.46 5.15 -14.38
CA ALA A 515 8.10 5.52 -13.99
C ALA A 515 7.91 5.65 -12.46
N TRP A 516 8.76 5.03 -11.66
CA TRP A 516 8.78 5.22 -10.20
C TRP A 516 9.59 6.45 -9.77
N LEU A 517 10.72 6.72 -10.45
CA LEU A 517 11.72 7.68 -9.97
C LEU A 517 11.73 9.02 -10.71
N CYS A 518 11.01 9.13 -11.85
CA CYS A 518 10.93 10.38 -12.58
C CYS A 518 10.15 11.46 -11.83
N PRO A 519 10.60 12.71 -11.84
CA PRO A 519 9.82 13.86 -11.39
C PRO A 519 8.75 14.22 -12.43
N VAL A 520 7.74 13.38 -12.57
CA VAL A 520 6.75 13.48 -13.64
C VAL A 520 6.01 14.82 -13.68
N GLU A 521 5.83 15.45 -12.51
CA GLU A 521 5.25 16.79 -12.37
C GLU A 521 6.11 17.91 -12.98
N GLN A 522 7.39 17.68 -13.23
CA GLN A 522 8.30 18.59 -13.92
C GLN A 522 8.62 18.13 -15.35
N GLN A 523 8.38 16.84 -15.64
CA GLN A 523 8.67 16.21 -16.93
C GLN A 523 7.39 15.99 -17.75
N CYS A 524 7.09 14.72 -18.07
CA CYS A 524 6.03 14.38 -19.03
C CYS A 524 4.63 14.83 -18.58
N GLU A 525 4.24 14.55 -17.33
CA GLU A 525 2.92 14.94 -16.81
C GLU A 525 2.82 16.43 -16.57
N GLY A 526 3.88 17.06 -16.05
CA GLY A 526 3.97 18.50 -15.90
C GLY A 526 3.86 19.29 -17.20
N ASN A 527 4.27 18.68 -18.32
CA ASN A 527 4.17 19.25 -19.67
C ASN A 527 2.94 18.71 -20.45
N CYS A 528 2.08 17.92 -19.86
CA CYS A 528 0.86 17.43 -20.50
C CYS A 528 -0.18 18.56 -20.60
N LEU A 529 -0.65 18.87 -21.85
CA LEU A 529 -1.65 19.91 -22.07
C LEU A 529 -3.00 19.61 -21.42
N GLN A 530 -3.32 18.35 -21.14
CA GLN A 530 -4.54 17.95 -20.44
C GLN A 530 -4.65 18.60 -19.05
N ARG A 531 -3.51 18.88 -18.38
CA ARG A 531 -3.49 19.55 -17.07
C ARG A 531 -4.14 20.93 -17.03
N PHE A 532 -4.19 21.62 -18.18
CA PHE A 532 -4.73 22.99 -18.29
C PHE A 532 -6.21 23.03 -18.69
N ILE A 533 -6.74 21.96 -19.27
CA ILE A 533 -8.07 21.91 -19.88
C ILE A 533 -8.93 20.75 -19.35
N GLY A 534 -8.46 20.00 -18.38
CA GLY A 534 -9.15 18.88 -17.73
C GLY A 534 -8.86 18.83 -16.23
N ASP A 535 -9.21 17.71 -15.62
CA ASP A 535 -9.06 17.48 -14.16
C ASP A 535 -7.61 17.08 -13.75
N GLY A 536 -6.62 17.45 -14.56
CA GLY A 536 -5.20 17.17 -14.32
C GLY A 536 -4.50 16.53 -15.53
N PRO A 537 -3.18 16.24 -15.41
CA PRO A 537 -2.44 15.58 -16.47
C PRO A 537 -2.89 14.13 -16.63
N LEU A 538 -2.55 13.53 -17.79
CA LEU A 538 -2.67 12.08 -17.95
C LEU A 538 -1.72 11.37 -16.97
N PRO A 539 -2.08 10.20 -16.41
CA PRO A 539 -1.22 9.40 -15.53
C PRO A 539 -0.20 8.60 -16.38
N ILE A 540 0.72 9.33 -17.01
CA ILE A 540 1.68 8.77 -17.98
C ILE A 540 2.59 7.74 -17.32
N ALA A 541 3.08 8.04 -16.13
CA ALA A 541 3.94 7.13 -15.37
C ALA A 541 3.21 5.85 -14.95
N ASP A 542 1.92 5.94 -14.60
CA ASP A 542 1.13 4.77 -14.20
C ASP A 542 0.86 3.83 -15.37
N ILE A 543 0.53 4.40 -16.55
CA ILE A 543 0.38 3.61 -17.78
C ILE A 543 1.71 2.95 -18.14
N GLN A 544 2.83 3.67 -18.01
CA GLN A 544 4.17 3.14 -18.26
C GLN A 544 4.50 1.99 -17.30
N ARG A 545 4.22 2.13 -15.99
CA ARG A 545 4.40 1.05 -15.00
C ARG A 545 3.57 -0.18 -15.32
N TYR A 546 2.30 0.03 -15.68
CA TYR A 546 1.42 -1.06 -16.08
C TYR A 546 1.99 -1.84 -17.27
N LEU A 547 2.37 -1.13 -18.34
CA LEU A 547 2.92 -1.74 -19.56
C LEU A 547 4.25 -2.47 -19.29
N ALA A 548 5.14 -1.89 -18.49
CA ALA A 548 6.40 -2.51 -18.10
C ALA A 548 6.18 -3.78 -17.24
N GLY A 549 5.23 -3.73 -16.31
CA GLY A 549 4.83 -4.90 -15.52
C GLY A 549 4.28 -6.04 -16.39
N GLN A 550 3.44 -5.72 -17.40
CA GLN A 550 2.98 -6.70 -18.38
C GLN A 550 4.13 -7.27 -19.24
N ALA A 551 5.07 -6.41 -19.64
CA ALA A 551 6.23 -6.83 -20.43
C ALA A 551 7.13 -7.80 -19.65
N ASN A 552 7.41 -7.52 -18.38
CA ASN A 552 8.18 -8.42 -17.51
C ASN A 552 7.49 -9.76 -17.32
N LYS A 553 6.17 -9.75 -17.09
CA LYS A 553 5.36 -10.96 -16.92
C LYS A 553 5.32 -11.84 -18.18
N ASN A 554 5.26 -11.21 -19.35
CA ASN A 554 5.12 -11.90 -20.64
C ASN A 554 6.47 -12.09 -21.37
N GLY A 555 7.60 -11.68 -20.77
CA GLY A 555 8.93 -11.82 -21.35
C GLY A 555 9.24 -10.88 -22.52
N TRP A 556 8.45 -9.80 -22.72
CA TRP A 556 8.67 -8.82 -23.78
C TRP A 556 9.85 -7.88 -23.48
N SER A 557 10.28 -7.80 -22.23
CA SER A 557 11.39 -6.96 -21.78
C SER A 557 12.78 -7.49 -22.11
N LYS A 558 12.90 -8.77 -22.47
CA LYS A 558 14.18 -9.44 -22.78
C LYS A 558 14.89 -8.78 -23.96
N LEU A 559 16.23 -8.69 -23.87
CA LEU A 559 17.07 -8.18 -24.94
C LEU A 559 16.97 -9.04 -26.20
N GLN A 560 16.92 -8.40 -27.37
CA GLN A 560 16.90 -9.07 -28.67
C GLN A 560 18.34 -9.16 -29.23
N ILE A 561 19.14 -10.05 -28.67
CA ILE A 561 20.57 -10.19 -29.02
C ILE A 561 20.71 -10.97 -30.33
N PRO A 562 21.39 -10.39 -31.38
CA PRO A 562 21.65 -11.11 -32.62
C PRO A 562 22.51 -12.35 -32.39
N LYS A 563 22.16 -13.45 -33.07
CA LYS A 563 22.98 -14.70 -33.02
C LYS A 563 24.39 -14.48 -33.54
N LYS A 564 24.56 -13.67 -34.58
CA LYS A 564 25.87 -13.33 -35.13
C LYS A 564 26.52 -12.19 -34.34
N ALA A 565 27.69 -12.46 -33.73
CA ALA A 565 28.48 -11.46 -33.02
C ALA A 565 29.15 -10.52 -34.00
N THR A 566 29.34 -9.28 -33.62
CA THR A 566 30.17 -8.30 -34.37
C THR A 566 31.68 -8.55 -34.18
N GLY A 567 32.07 -9.29 -33.16
CA GLY A 567 33.45 -9.48 -32.73
C GLY A 567 34.06 -8.31 -31.97
N LYS A 568 33.25 -7.29 -31.68
CA LYS A 568 33.67 -6.10 -30.92
C LYS A 568 33.35 -6.23 -29.46
N ASN A 569 34.25 -5.79 -28.57
CA ASN A 569 34.08 -5.76 -27.13
C ASN A 569 34.21 -4.33 -26.60
N ILE A 570 33.20 -3.88 -25.87
CA ILE A 570 33.16 -2.53 -25.29
C ILE A 570 33.29 -2.61 -23.77
N ALA A 571 34.24 -1.87 -23.21
CA ALA A 571 34.36 -1.73 -21.76
C ALA A 571 33.35 -0.68 -21.24
N ILE A 572 32.65 -1.00 -20.16
CA ILE A 572 31.70 -0.10 -19.51
C ILE A 572 32.15 0.11 -18.07
N ILE A 573 32.43 1.34 -17.69
CA ILE A 573 32.84 1.74 -16.34
C ILE A 573 31.64 2.30 -15.61
N GLY A 574 31.09 1.53 -14.66
CA GLY A 574 29.90 1.81 -13.90
C GLY A 574 28.69 0.96 -14.31
N ALA A 575 28.14 0.20 -13.38
CA ALA A 575 26.92 -0.62 -13.53
C ALA A 575 25.67 0.10 -13.01
N GLY A 576 25.68 1.44 -13.03
CA GLY A 576 24.52 2.29 -12.77
C GLY A 576 23.60 2.40 -14.00
N PRO A 577 22.54 3.23 -13.94
CA PRO A 577 21.54 3.36 -15.01
C PRO A 577 22.13 3.66 -16.39
N ALA A 578 23.10 4.56 -16.47
CA ALA A 578 23.75 4.91 -17.72
C ALA A 578 24.55 3.73 -18.31
N GLY A 579 25.38 3.06 -17.49
CA GLY A 579 26.18 1.92 -17.93
C GLY A 579 25.33 0.72 -18.35
N LEU A 580 24.30 0.38 -17.59
CA LEU A 580 23.39 -0.72 -17.92
C LEU A 580 22.56 -0.41 -19.18
N ALA A 581 22.16 0.84 -19.39
CA ALA A 581 21.46 1.24 -20.61
C ALA A 581 22.37 1.19 -21.84
N CYS A 582 23.63 1.59 -21.68
CA CYS A 582 24.66 1.43 -22.71
C CYS A 582 24.89 -0.05 -23.04
N ALA A 583 25.08 -0.90 -22.00
CA ALA A 583 25.26 -2.34 -22.15
C ALA A 583 24.11 -2.99 -22.91
N ALA A 584 22.88 -2.74 -22.52
CA ALA A 584 21.69 -3.28 -23.16
C ALA A 584 21.62 -2.94 -24.66
N THR A 585 21.87 -1.67 -24.98
CA THR A 585 21.81 -1.18 -26.38
C THR A 585 22.95 -1.77 -27.22
N LEU A 586 24.15 -1.92 -26.67
CA LEU A 586 25.30 -2.52 -27.38
C LEU A 586 25.11 -4.03 -27.60
N LEU A 587 24.55 -4.74 -26.62
CA LEU A 587 24.22 -6.16 -26.76
C LEU A 587 23.18 -6.39 -27.87
N GLU A 588 22.15 -5.54 -27.96
CA GLU A 588 21.16 -5.58 -29.04
C GLU A 588 21.79 -5.21 -30.42
N ALA A 589 22.84 -4.41 -30.44
CA ALA A 589 23.64 -4.16 -31.64
C ALA A 589 24.56 -5.35 -32.03
N GLY A 590 24.66 -6.39 -31.19
CA GLY A 590 25.44 -7.60 -31.46
C GLY A 590 26.86 -7.56 -30.94
N HIS A 591 27.23 -6.55 -30.12
CA HIS A 591 28.55 -6.45 -29.51
C HIS A 591 28.64 -7.29 -28.23
N ALA A 592 29.86 -7.53 -27.74
CA ALA A 592 30.12 -7.98 -26.39
C ALA A 592 30.45 -6.77 -25.48
N VAL A 593 30.14 -6.90 -24.19
CA VAL A 593 30.39 -5.86 -23.20
C VAL A 593 31.17 -6.42 -22.00
N THR A 594 32.07 -5.66 -21.45
CA THR A 594 32.79 -5.96 -20.21
C THR A 594 32.49 -4.83 -19.22
N ILE A 595 31.78 -5.12 -18.14
CA ILE A 595 31.31 -4.12 -17.17
C ILE A 595 32.18 -4.15 -15.92
N PHE A 596 32.70 -2.99 -15.52
CA PHE A 596 33.45 -2.78 -14.28
C PHE A 596 32.66 -1.91 -13.33
N ASP A 597 32.50 -2.34 -12.07
CA ASP A 597 31.89 -1.53 -11.03
C ASP A 597 32.51 -1.82 -9.66
N LYS A 598 32.66 -0.77 -8.83
CA LYS A 598 33.18 -0.90 -7.46
C LYS A 598 32.20 -1.62 -6.54
N SER A 599 30.89 -1.56 -6.84
CA SER A 599 29.86 -2.30 -6.10
C SER A 599 29.84 -3.77 -6.52
N SER A 600 29.48 -4.64 -5.58
CA SER A 600 29.18 -6.05 -5.86
C SER A 600 27.80 -6.27 -6.49
N GLU A 601 26.99 -5.22 -6.66
CA GLU A 601 25.64 -5.28 -7.20
C GLU A 601 25.40 -4.23 -8.28
N PHE A 602 24.47 -4.54 -9.18
CA PHE A 602 23.99 -3.62 -10.21
C PHE A 602 23.10 -2.52 -9.66
N GLY A 603 22.95 -1.42 -10.42
CA GLY A 603 21.95 -0.39 -10.20
C GLY A 603 22.51 0.95 -9.70
N GLY A 604 23.79 0.98 -9.30
CA GLY A 604 24.42 2.21 -8.84
C GLY A 604 23.65 2.86 -7.69
N MET A 605 23.40 4.17 -7.78
CA MET A 605 22.72 4.93 -6.72
C MET A 605 21.27 4.51 -6.48
N ILE A 606 20.58 3.96 -7.48
CA ILE A 606 19.22 3.46 -7.29
C ILE A 606 19.24 2.33 -6.25
N GLU A 607 20.20 1.42 -6.33
CA GLU A 607 20.29 0.30 -5.38
C GLU A 607 20.93 0.71 -4.05
N SER A 608 21.94 1.58 -4.08
CA SER A 608 22.74 1.87 -2.88
C SER A 608 22.25 3.05 -2.05
N VAL A 609 21.52 4.02 -2.63
CA VAL A 609 21.22 5.30 -1.99
C VAL A 609 19.71 5.61 -1.97
N ILE A 610 19.01 5.49 -3.13
CA ILE A 610 17.60 5.85 -3.21
C ILE A 610 16.75 4.92 -2.32
N PRO A 611 15.90 5.45 -1.42
CA PRO A 611 15.07 4.63 -0.53
C PRO A 611 14.21 3.60 -1.29
N ALA A 612 14.08 2.39 -0.70
CA ALA A 612 13.42 1.24 -1.36
C ALA A 612 11.95 1.50 -1.69
N ASP A 613 11.24 2.25 -0.84
CA ASP A 613 9.83 2.60 -1.00
C ASP A 613 9.58 3.48 -2.23
N ARG A 614 10.55 4.30 -2.65
CA ARG A 614 10.46 5.10 -3.87
C ARG A 614 10.54 4.27 -5.15
N GLN A 615 11.11 3.08 -5.11
CA GLN A 615 11.36 2.22 -6.28
C GLN A 615 10.26 1.18 -6.52
N GLY A 616 9.30 1.03 -5.62
CA GLY A 616 8.31 -0.05 -5.67
C GLY A 616 8.91 -1.46 -5.74
N GLY A 617 10.21 -1.63 -5.42
CA GLY A 617 10.94 -2.90 -5.54
C GLY A 617 11.18 -3.34 -6.99
N SER A 618 11.11 -2.43 -7.98
CA SER A 618 11.10 -2.74 -9.40
C SER A 618 12.49 -2.96 -10.01
N LEU A 619 13.54 -2.26 -9.53
CA LEU A 619 14.86 -2.26 -10.19
C LEU A 619 15.46 -3.65 -10.42
N LYS A 620 15.58 -4.46 -9.36
CA LYS A 620 16.19 -5.80 -9.48
C LYS A 620 15.38 -6.71 -10.39
N LYS A 621 14.05 -6.58 -10.37
CA LYS A 621 13.14 -7.36 -11.21
C LYS A 621 13.26 -6.95 -12.67
N GLU A 622 13.29 -5.65 -12.95
CA GLU A 622 13.39 -5.13 -14.31
C GLU A 622 14.77 -5.48 -14.93
N ILE A 623 15.87 -5.29 -14.20
CA ILE A 623 17.22 -5.70 -14.66
C ILE A 623 17.24 -7.21 -14.91
N ALA A 624 16.78 -8.03 -13.96
CA ALA A 624 16.75 -9.48 -14.12
C ALA A 624 15.92 -9.92 -15.34
N ALA A 625 14.80 -9.28 -15.61
CA ALA A 625 13.95 -9.58 -16.76
C ALA A 625 14.60 -9.19 -18.09
N ILE A 626 15.25 -8.02 -18.15
CA ILE A 626 15.90 -7.50 -19.36
C ILE A 626 17.12 -8.37 -19.74
N PHE A 627 17.97 -8.69 -18.76
CA PHE A 627 19.24 -9.40 -18.99
C PHE A 627 19.15 -10.92 -18.82
N ALA A 628 17.93 -11.49 -18.66
CA ALA A 628 17.72 -12.91 -18.31
C ALA A 628 18.42 -13.92 -19.23
N ASP A 629 18.45 -13.65 -20.56
CA ASP A 629 18.89 -14.59 -21.57
C ASP A 629 20.19 -14.10 -22.27
N VAL A 630 20.97 -13.23 -21.63
CA VAL A 630 22.24 -12.74 -22.19
C VAL A 630 23.27 -13.88 -22.17
N PRO A 631 23.86 -14.27 -23.31
CA PRO A 631 24.91 -15.26 -23.35
C PRO A 631 26.13 -14.85 -22.54
N LYS A 632 26.74 -15.77 -21.80
CA LYS A 632 27.90 -15.49 -20.90
C LYS A 632 29.12 -14.95 -21.62
N ASP A 633 29.29 -15.30 -22.86
CA ASP A 633 30.38 -14.82 -23.73
C ASP A 633 30.13 -13.40 -24.28
N ARG A 634 28.91 -12.88 -24.11
CA ARG A 634 28.53 -11.53 -24.55
C ARG A 634 28.55 -10.49 -23.45
N MET A 635 28.49 -10.90 -22.19
CA MET A 635 28.56 -9.98 -21.05
C MET A 635 29.46 -10.53 -19.96
N ILE A 636 30.58 -9.86 -19.75
CA ILE A 636 31.57 -10.17 -18.71
C ILE A 636 31.43 -9.12 -17.60
N LEU A 637 31.44 -9.57 -16.35
CA LEU A 637 31.19 -8.73 -15.19
C LEU A 637 32.40 -8.74 -14.24
N HIS A 638 32.90 -7.57 -13.92
CA HIS A 638 33.93 -7.34 -12.90
C HIS A 638 33.35 -6.43 -11.79
N LEU A 639 32.42 -7.01 -11.01
CA LEU A 639 31.82 -6.33 -9.87
C LEU A 639 32.78 -6.39 -8.65
N GLY A 640 32.71 -5.37 -7.78
CA GLY A 640 33.68 -5.20 -6.67
C GLY A 640 35.07 -4.72 -7.14
N LYS A 641 35.19 -4.25 -8.38
CA LYS A 641 36.45 -3.81 -8.98
C LYS A 641 36.47 -2.28 -9.12
N GLU A 642 37.10 -1.61 -8.18
CA GLU A 642 37.25 -0.15 -8.18
C GLU A 642 38.41 0.30 -9.05
N LEU A 643 38.23 1.36 -9.85
CA LEU A 643 39.26 2.03 -10.58
C LEU A 643 40.09 2.91 -9.63
N ASN A 644 41.42 2.92 -9.83
CA ASN A 644 42.39 3.72 -9.07
C ASN A 644 43.58 4.03 -9.97
N ALA A 645 44.61 4.69 -9.43
CA ALA A 645 45.83 5.02 -10.20
C ALA A 645 46.51 3.80 -10.85
N GLY A 646 46.49 2.63 -10.20
CA GLY A 646 47.08 1.38 -10.69
C GLY A 646 46.19 0.58 -11.65
N PHE A 647 44.88 0.76 -11.58
CA PHE A 647 43.88 0.16 -12.46
C PHE A 647 42.96 1.27 -12.98
N ASN A 648 43.37 1.93 -14.01
CA ASN A 648 42.75 3.13 -14.60
C ASN A 648 42.26 2.88 -16.02
N LEU A 649 41.81 3.93 -16.71
CA LEU A 649 41.32 3.88 -18.07
C LEU A 649 42.33 3.28 -19.04
N ASP A 650 43.66 3.58 -18.89
CA ASP A 650 44.71 3.00 -19.72
C ASP A 650 44.83 1.49 -19.55
N ALA A 651 44.73 1.02 -18.33
CA ALA A 651 44.78 -0.40 -18.04
C ALA A 651 43.59 -1.16 -18.68
N ILE A 652 42.42 -0.56 -18.70
CA ILE A 652 41.22 -1.13 -19.34
C ILE A 652 41.37 -1.15 -20.87
N MET A 653 41.85 -0.07 -21.48
CA MET A 653 42.06 -0.02 -22.92
C MET A 653 43.10 -1.02 -23.37
N LYS A 654 44.19 -1.22 -22.59
CA LYS A 654 45.22 -2.23 -22.86
C LYS A 654 44.72 -3.67 -22.82
N GLN A 655 43.59 -3.95 -22.22
CA GLN A 655 42.95 -5.28 -22.19
C GLN A 655 42.23 -5.63 -23.52
N GLY A 656 42.31 -4.77 -24.54
CA GLY A 656 41.77 -5.05 -25.87
C GLY A 656 40.32 -4.65 -26.07
N SER A 657 39.82 -3.65 -25.36
CA SER A 657 38.50 -3.06 -25.62
C SER A 657 38.52 -2.18 -26.86
N ASP A 658 37.57 -2.35 -27.76
CA ASP A 658 37.44 -1.60 -29.00
C ASP A 658 36.91 -0.15 -28.76
N ALA A 659 36.16 0.06 -27.68
CA ALA A 659 35.74 1.35 -27.17
C ALA A 659 35.45 1.29 -25.68
N VAL A 660 35.32 2.45 -25.03
CA VAL A 660 35.01 2.54 -23.59
C VAL A 660 33.84 3.50 -23.38
N PHE A 661 32.90 3.11 -22.52
CA PHE A 661 31.84 3.99 -21.97
C PHE A 661 32.10 4.25 -20.48
N ILE A 662 32.07 5.52 -20.06
CA ILE A 662 32.24 5.96 -18.68
C ILE A 662 30.92 6.46 -18.14
N GLY A 663 30.34 5.70 -17.18
CA GLY A 663 29.05 5.99 -16.53
C GLY A 663 29.09 5.78 -15.02
N MET A 664 30.20 6.16 -14.35
CA MET A 664 30.45 5.87 -12.93
C MET A 664 29.72 6.83 -11.95
N GLY A 665 29.01 7.85 -12.45
CA GLY A 665 28.23 8.79 -11.64
C GLY A 665 29.07 9.70 -10.74
N LEU A 666 28.43 10.29 -9.71
CA LEU A 666 29.07 11.18 -8.73
C LEU A 666 28.96 10.55 -7.32
N PRO A 667 29.91 9.74 -6.89
CA PRO A 667 29.79 8.93 -5.69
C PRO A 667 30.09 9.64 -4.37
N LYS A 668 30.73 10.83 -4.38
CA LYS A 668 31.12 11.56 -3.17
C LYS A 668 30.09 12.65 -2.83
N GLY A 669 29.77 12.83 -1.54
CA GLY A 669 29.01 13.97 -1.03
C GLY A 669 29.92 15.20 -0.89
N ILE A 670 29.38 16.40 -1.14
CA ILE A 670 30.09 17.65 -0.94
C ILE A 670 29.89 18.09 0.52
N PRO A 671 30.98 18.34 1.30
CA PRO A 671 30.87 18.86 2.64
C PRO A 671 30.43 20.34 2.63
N VAL A 672 29.78 20.79 3.70
CA VAL A 672 29.29 22.18 3.84
C VAL A 672 30.44 23.18 3.93
N GLY A 673 31.62 22.73 4.36
CA GLY A 673 32.85 23.55 4.42
C GLY A 673 32.78 24.64 5.50
N ILE A 674 32.17 24.34 6.65
CA ILE A 674 32.10 25.25 7.80
C ILE A 674 33.00 24.76 8.94
N ALA A 675 33.39 25.70 9.84
CA ALA A 675 34.31 25.43 10.95
C ALA A 675 33.77 24.36 11.89
N LYS A 676 34.64 23.46 12.33
CA LYS A 676 34.43 22.51 13.41
C LYS A 676 35.10 23.05 14.65
N SER A 677 34.38 23.37 15.73
CA SER A 677 34.99 23.73 17.02
C SER A 677 34.98 22.50 17.91
N VAL A 678 36.17 22.12 18.41
CA VAL A 678 36.33 21.04 19.39
C VAL A 678 36.61 21.68 20.75
N THR A 679 35.76 21.46 21.74
CA THR A 679 36.05 21.82 23.12
C THR A 679 36.41 20.55 23.89
N THR A 680 37.64 20.52 24.39
CA THR A 680 38.07 19.63 25.47
C THR A 680 37.97 20.43 26.73
N ASP A 681 37.04 20.15 27.62
CA ASP A 681 36.80 20.85 28.89
C ASP A 681 36.73 22.39 28.84
N TYR A 682 35.87 22.96 29.56
CA TYR A 682 35.34 24.34 29.66
C TYR A 682 36.30 25.55 29.56
N THR A 683 37.50 25.45 29.09
CA THR A 683 38.48 26.55 29.18
C THR A 683 39.26 26.91 27.91
N ASP A 684 39.24 26.17 26.80
CA ASP A 684 39.98 26.56 25.59
C ASP A 684 39.19 26.32 24.27
N LEU A 685 38.90 27.42 23.56
CA LEU A 685 38.39 27.43 22.19
C LEU A 685 39.58 27.34 21.22
N THR A 686 39.91 26.14 20.74
CA THR A 686 40.85 26.04 19.60
C THR A 686 40.00 25.79 18.32
N THR A 687 40.15 26.68 17.34
CA THR A 687 39.64 26.48 15.98
C THR A 687 40.71 25.67 15.21
N ASP A 688 40.57 24.36 15.17
CA ASP A 688 41.43 23.53 14.37
C ASP A 688 40.70 22.96 13.13
N TYR A 689 41.22 23.21 11.94
CA TYR A 689 40.74 22.62 10.69
C TYR A 689 41.41 21.25 10.50
N THR A 690 41.24 20.35 11.45
CA THR A 690 41.77 18.98 11.31
C THR A 690 40.75 18.07 10.63
N ASP A 691 41.28 17.19 9.79
CA ASP A 691 40.52 16.22 8.94
C ASP A 691 39.97 15.06 9.77
N GLU A 692 39.83 15.21 11.11
CA GLU A 692 39.25 14.19 11.96
C GLU A 692 37.72 14.08 11.80
N SER A 693 37.23 12.86 11.57
CA SER A 693 35.83 12.54 11.45
C SER A 693 35.08 12.82 12.75
N LEU A 694 34.20 13.80 12.75
CA LEU A 694 33.31 14.15 13.87
C LEU A 694 32.20 13.08 13.98
N ASP A 695 32.13 12.37 15.12
CA ASP A 695 31.04 11.44 15.37
C ASP A 695 29.69 12.17 15.43
N GLY A 696 28.72 11.75 14.65
CA GLY A 696 27.42 12.42 14.44
C GLY A 696 27.34 13.32 13.20
N LEU A 697 28.46 13.56 12.48
CA LEU A 697 28.46 14.27 11.20
C LEU A 697 28.60 13.28 10.04
N TRP A 698 27.64 13.27 9.15
CA TRP A 698 27.58 12.32 8.02
C TRP A 698 27.40 13.04 6.69
N ASN A 699 27.90 12.47 5.61
CA ASN A 699 27.42 12.87 4.30
C ASN A 699 26.16 12.07 3.91
N ALA A 700 25.33 12.63 3.03
CA ALA A 700 24.05 12.04 2.64
C ALA A 700 24.20 10.68 1.94
N MET A 701 25.28 10.48 1.15
CA MET A 701 25.51 9.23 0.42
C MET A 701 25.81 8.08 1.38
N GLU A 702 26.65 8.31 2.37
CA GLU A 702 26.96 7.34 3.42
C GLU A 702 25.73 7.03 4.27
N PHE A 703 25.04 8.06 4.75
CA PHE A 703 23.83 7.90 5.56
C PHE A 703 22.75 7.05 4.86
N LEU A 704 22.42 7.39 3.63
CA LEU A 704 21.40 6.67 2.85
C LEU A 704 21.86 5.27 2.45
N SER A 705 23.14 5.09 2.12
CA SER A 705 23.70 3.77 1.81
C SER A 705 23.69 2.84 3.01
N MET A 706 24.01 3.36 4.21
CA MET A 706 23.89 2.62 5.47
C MET A 706 22.44 2.19 5.73
N ALA A 707 21.49 3.10 5.54
CA ALA A 707 20.07 2.80 5.74
C ALA A 707 19.55 1.73 4.77
N ARG A 708 20.06 1.71 3.54
CA ARG A 708 19.73 0.72 2.50
C ARG A 708 20.34 -0.66 2.72
N GLN A 709 21.57 -0.74 3.22
CA GLN A 709 22.33 -1.97 3.36
C GLN A 709 23.01 -2.09 4.74
N PRO A 710 22.22 -2.24 5.82
CA PRO A 710 22.76 -2.27 7.19
C PRO A 710 23.83 -3.34 7.42
N SER A 711 23.81 -4.43 6.67
CA SER A 711 24.74 -5.55 6.81
C SER A 711 26.18 -5.21 6.38
N ARG A 712 26.36 -4.19 5.53
CA ARG A 712 27.69 -3.70 5.12
C ARG A 712 28.39 -2.88 6.21
N PHE A 713 27.63 -2.35 7.17
CA PHE A 713 28.11 -1.46 8.23
C PHE A 713 28.13 -2.13 9.62
N LYS A 714 28.38 -3.43 9.68
CA LYS A 714 28.35 -4.25 10.92
C LYS A 714 29.24 -3.76 12.07
N SER A 715 30.22 -2.89 11.79
CA SER A 715 31.18 -2.42 12.80
C SER A 715 30.72 -1.20 13.62
N THR A 716 29.62 -0.55 13.27
CA THR A 716 29.30 0.78 13.82
C THR A 716 28.07 0.86 14.73
N GLY A 717 27.29 -0.19 14.92
CA GLY A 717 26.08 -0.11 15.81
C GLY A 717 25.06 1.00 15.41
N CYS A 718 25.22 1.61 14.22
CA CYS A 718 24.71 2.93 13.87
C CYS A 718 23.18 3.05 13.66
N LEU A 719 22.47 1.98 13.29
CA LEU A 719 21.00 2.12 13.06
C LEU A 719 20.19 2.23 14.36
N SER A 720 20.63 1.57 15.41
CA SER A 720 20.08 1.76 16.76
C SER A 720 20.42 3.13 17.37
N ALA A 721 21.47 3.79 16.82
CA ALA A 721 21.90 5.12 17.25
C ALA A 721 21.02 6.27 16.76
N ILE A 722 20.12 6.06 15.76
CA ILE A 722 19.23 7.11 15.22
C ILE A 722 17.91 7.21 16.00
N ALA A 723 17.45 6.10 16.57
CA ALA A 723 16.19 6.08 17.31
C ALA A 723 16.26 7.01 18.54
N GLY A 724 15.26 7.89 18.68
CA GLY A 724 15.18 8.85 19.78
C GLY A 724 16.10 10.07 19.66
N LYS A 725 16.88 10.22 18.56
CA LYS A 725 17.84 11.31 18.33
C LYS A 725 17.22 12.49 17.58
N CYS A 726 17.83 13.67 17.77
CA CYS A 726 17.57 14.86 16.97
C CYS A 726 18.52 14.87 15.76
N VAL A 727 17.95 14.94 14.55
CA VAL A 727 18.69 14.83 13.29
C VAL A 727 18.47 16.08 12.44
N ALA A 728 19.52 16.66 11.89
CA ALA A 728 19.41 17.73 10.90
C ALA A 728 19.94 17.29 9.53
N ALA A 729 19.19 17.52 8.47
CA ALA A 729 19.66 17.42 7.09
C ALA A 729 19.92 18.84 6.54
N ILE A 730 21.18 19.11 6.15
CA ILE A 730 21.57 20.38 5.56
C ILE A 730 21.41 20.32 4.05
N GLY A 731 20.49 21.06 3.50
CA GLY A 731 20.26 21.14 2.06
C GLY A 731 18.78 21.27 1.71
N GLY A 732 18.49 21.60 0.46
CA GLY A 732 17.12 21.76 -0.05
C GLY A 732 16.82 20.93 -1.30
N GLY A 733 17.66 19.95 -1.63
CA GLY A 733 17.45 19.02 -2.74
C GLY A 733 16.67 17.75 -2.36
N ASN A 734 16.32 16.93 -3.33
CA ASN A 734 15.61 15.66 -3.09
C ASN A 734 16.38 14.73 -2.16
N THR A 735 17.73 14.73 -2.23
CA THR A 735 18.58 13.95 -1.32
C THR A 735 18.38 14.35 0.14
N ALA A 736 18.23 15.66 0.43
CA ALA A 736 17.95 16.12 1.80
C ALA A 736 16.57 15.65 2.27
N MET A 737 15.57 15.60 1.38
CA MET A 737 14.23 15.05 1.67
C MET A 737 14.33 13.54 1.97
N ASP A 738 15.09 12.78 1.17
CA ASP A 738 15.30 11.34 1.38
C ASP A 738 16.02 11.07 2.71
N VAL A 739 17.03 11.86 3.07
CA VAL A 739 17.73 11.77 4.36
C VAL A 739 16.73 12.00 5.51
N ALA A 740 15.97 13.08 5.45
CA ALA A 740 15.05 13.47 6.52
C ALA A 740 13.93 12.44 6.73
N VAL A 741 13.31 11.97 5.64
CA VAL A 741 12.26 10.93 5.70
C VAL A 741 12.85 9.60 6.21
N THR A 742 14.06 9.24 5.75
CA THR A 742 14.74 8.02 6.22
C THR A 742 15.05 8.09 7.71
N ALA A 743 15.56 9.22 8.21
CA ALA A 743 15.81 9.42 9.64
C ALA A 743 14.53 9.28 10.48
N LYS A 744 13.41 9.90 10.05
CA LYS A 744 12.11 9.72 10.72
C LYS A 744 11.68 8.26 10.80
N ARG A 745 11.80 7.52 9.70
CA ARG A 745 11.42 6.10 9.63
C ARG A 745 12.33 5.19 10.45
N LEU A 746 13.58 5.60 10.67
CA LEU A 746 14.50 4.93 11.58
C LEU A 746 14.26 5.27 13.06
N GLY A 747 13.22 6.07 13.36
CA GLY A 747 12.78 6.37 14.72
C GLY A 747 13.44 7.60 15.34
N ALA A 748 14.01 8.52 14.55
CA ALA A 748 14.49 9.79 15.06
C ALA A 748 13.34 10.55 15.76
N LYS A 749 13.64 11.18 16.90
CA LYS A 749 12.68 11.95 17.71
C LYS A 749 12.22 13.18 16.92
N ASP A 750 13.16 14.04 16.57
CA ASP A 750 12.93 15.24 15.79
C ASP A 750 13.86 15.27 14.58
N VAL A 751 13.35 15.69 13.41
CA VAL A 751 14.13 15.81 12.18
C VAL A 751 13.90 17.17 11.56
N TYR A 752 14.99 17.83 11.22
CA TYR A 752 15.01 19.17 10.66
C TYR A 752 15.68 19.19 9.29
N ILE A 753 15.07 19.91 8.33
CA ILE A 753 15.75 20.33 7.10
C ILE A 753 16.22 21.77 7.31
N ILE A 754 17.53 22.00 7.23
CA ILE A 754 18.13 23.33 7.32
C ILE A 754 18.43 23.83 5.91
N TYR A 755 17.76 24.90 5.48
CA TYR A 755 17.91 25.41 4.12
C TYR A 755 18.04 26.94 4.09
N ARG A 756 19.11 27.42 3.46
CA ARG A 756 19.50 28.85 3.43
C ARG A 756 18.65 29.77 2.56
N ARG A 757 17.68 29.22 1.77
CA ARG A 757 16.74 30.01 0.95
C ARG A 757 15.29 29.68 1.32
N SER A 758 14.31 30.25 0.60
CA SER A 758 12.90 29.97 0.82
C SER A 758 12.42 28.73 0.04
N PHE A 759 11.16 28.32 0.27
CA PHE A 759 10.52 27.24 -0.49
C PHE A 759 10.47 27.50 -2.00
N LYS A 760 10.45 28.79 -2.42
CA LYS A 760 10.43 29.17 -3.83
C LYS A 760 11.74 28.79 -4.54
N GLU A 761 12.87 28.96 -3.88
CA GLU A 761 14.20 28.64 -4.42
C GLU A 761 14.63 27.19 -4.12
N MET A 762 13.82 26.43 -3.36
CA MET A 762 14.15 25.08 -2.97
C MET A 762 14.09 24.14 -4.18
N PRO A 763 15.21 23.44 -4.53
CA PRO A 763 15.26 22.58 -5.71
C PRO A 763 14.53 21.23 -5.53
N ALA A 764 14.19 20.84 -4.30
CA ALA A 764 13.41 19.62 -4.06
C ALA A 764 12.03 19.74 -4.70
N TRP A 765 11.57 18.66 -5.29
CA TRP A 765 10.25 18.57 -5.93
C TRP A 765 9.14 18.77 -4.90
N SER A 766 7.99 19.32 -5.33
CA SER A 766 6.84 19.57 -4.45
C SER A 766 6.38 18.28 -3.77
N SER A 767 6.27 17.19 -4.53
CA SER A 767 5.90 15.86 -4.03
C SER A 767 6.85 15.34 -2.93
N GLU A 768 8.17 15.60 -3.05
CA GLU A 768 9.14 15.18 -2.04
C GLU A 768 9.10 16.06 -0.78
N ARG A 769 8.84 17.35 -0.94
CA ARG A 769 8.63 18.25 0.21
C ARG A 769 7.36 17.88 0.98
N ASP A 770 6.26 17.64 0.27
CA ASP A 770 4.99 17.22 0.86
C ASP A 770 5.13 15.88 1.59
N ARG A 771 5.87 14.93 1.00
CA ARG A 771 6.21 13.65 1.64
C ARG A 771 6.97 13.87 2.95
N ALA A 772 7.99 14.72 2.97
CA ALA A 772 8.77 15.02 4.17
C ALA A 772 7.90 15.73 5.25
N MET A 773 7.05 16.69 4.88
CA MET A 773 6.11 17.34 5.78
C MET A 773 5.10 16.36 6.39
N ASN A 774 4.56 15.44 5.57
CA ASN A 774 3.61 14.44 6.01
C ASN A 774 4.22 13.41 6.99
N GLU A 775 5.52 13.15 6.90
CA GLU A 775 6.27 12.32 7.85
C GLU A 775 6.67 13.10 9.12
N GLY A 776 6.28 14.37 9.25
CA GLY A 776 6.56 15.20 10.43
C GLY A 776 7.99 15.75 10.48
N VAL A 777 8.60 16.02 9.32
CA VAL A 777 9.89 16.74 9.22
C VAL A 777 9.67 18.23 9.37
N HIS A 778 10.50 18.89 10.18
CA HIS A 778 10.51 20.33 10.39
C HIS A 778 11.38 21.04 9.36
N PHE A 779 10.92 22.14 8.79
CA PHE A 779 11.66 22.92 7.81
C PHE A 779 12.14 24.25 8.43
N LEU A 780 13.45 24.38 8.62
CA LEU A 780 14.14 25.62 8.98
C LEU A 780 14.64 26.28 7.68
N ILE A 781 13.73 26.94 6.96
CA ILE A 781 14.08 27.71 5.76
C ILE A 781 14.67 29.06 6.14
N LEU A 782 15.31 29.73 5.17
CA LEU A 782 16.03 31.00 5.40
C LEU A 782 17.00 30.87 6.58
N THR A 783 17.64 29.73 6.73
CA THR A 783 18.54 29.40 7.83
C THR A 783 19.82 28.80 7.26
N GLN A 784 20.97 29.39 7.60
CA GLN A 784 22.30 28.96 7.15
C GLN A 784 23.10 28.41 8.32
N PRO A 785 23.75 27.23 8.17
CA PRO A 785 24.72 26.75 9.15
C PRO A 785 26.00 27.60 9.14
N LEU A 786 26.56 27.84 10.32
CA LEU A 786 27.79 28.59 10.54
C LEU A 786 28.92 27.74 11.13
N GLY A 787 28.59 26.72 11.91
CA GLY A 787 29.60 25.89 12.56
C GLY A 787 28.99 24.68 13.25
N PHE A 788 29.85 23.71 13.59
CA PHE A 788 29.48 22.56 14.41
C PHE A 788 30.23 22.63 15.74
N ASN A 789 29.54 22.38 16.86
CA ASN A 789 30.14 22.28 18.17
C ASN A 789 30.20 20.80 18.59
N SER A 790 31.35 20.35 19.09
CA SER A 790 31.55 18.99 19.56
C SER A 790 32.14 18.96 20.96
N VAL A 791 31.86 17.90 21.68
CA VAL A 791 32.46 17.57 22.98
C VAL A 791 33.00 16.13 22.88
N ASP A 792 34.27 15.94 23.23
CA ASP A 792 34.96 14.64 23.15
C ASP A 792 34.82 13.98 21.76
N GLY A 793 34.94 14.74 20.68
CA GLY A 793 34.80 14.25 19.29
C GLY A 793 33.39 13.88 18.86
N LYS A 794 32.34 14.16 19.67
CA LYS A 794 30.95 13.92 19.36
C LYS A 794 30.18 15.21 19.11
N LEU A 795 29.38 15.24 18.06
CA LEU A 795 28.51 16.37 17.75
C LEU A 795 27.56 16.67 18.93
N LYS A 796 27.43 17.94 19.30
CA LYS A 796 26.55 18.41 20.36
C LYS A 796 25.50 19.38 19.86
N SER A 797 25.93 20.36 19.04
CA SER A 797 25.03 21.36 18.48
C SER A 797 25.51 21.84 17.12
N ILE A 798 24.61 22.45 16.37
CA ILE A 798 24.87 23.20 15.15
C ILE A 798 24.61 24.69 15.39
N LYS A 799 25.55 25.56 15.08
CA LYS A 799 25.37 27.01 15.08
C LYS A 799 24.78 27.44 13.75
N VAL A 800 23.66 28.13 13.78
CA VAL A 800 22.95 28.60 12.59
C VAL A 800 22.62 30.09 12.70
N CYS A 801 22.35 30.72 11.55
CA CYS A 801 21.82 32.09 11.54
C CYS A 801 20.69 32.23 10.49
N PRO A 802 19.74 33.15 10.72
CA PRO A 802 18.78 33.53 9.70
C PRO A 802 19.46 34.16 8.49
N THR A 803 18.83 34.02 7.31
CA THR A 803 19.28 34.69 6.08
C THR A 803 18.18 35.57 5.50
N ARG A 804 18.54 36.63 4.82
CA ARG A 804 17.68 37.33 3.87
C ARG A 804 18.08 37.00 2.43
N LEU A 805 17.15 37.16 1.50
CA LEU A 805 17.39 36.90 0.09
C LEU A 805 17.74 38.20 -0.63
N GLY A 806 18.96 38.28 -1.12
CA GLY A 806 19.48 39.36 -1.97
C GLY A 806 19.13 39.19 -3.45
N GLU A 807 19.96 39.73 -4.35
CA GLU A 807 19.79 39.62 -5.79
C GLU A 807 20.01 38.18 -6.30
N PRO A 808 19.41 37.82 -7.45
CA PRO A 808 19.62 36.52 -8.07
C PRO A 808 21.10 36.23 -8.40
N ASP A 809 21.52 34.99 -8.18
CA ASP A 809 22.82 34.47 -8.62
C ASP A 809 22.78 34.07 -10.12
N GLN A 810 23.91 33.55 -10.66
CA GLN A 810 24.00 33.09 -12.05
C GLN A 810 23.00 31.97 -12.42
N SER A 811 22.48 31.26 -11.44
CA SER A 811 21.42 30.24 -11.61
C SER A 811 20.01 30.83 -11.59
N GLY A 812 19.86 32.16 -11.46
CA GLY A 812 18.59 32.85 -11.33
C GLY A 812 17.93 32.73 -9.93
N ARG A 813 18.59 32.09 -8.95
CA ARG A 813 18.08 31.97 -7.59
C ARG A 813 18.65 33.09 -6.71
N ARG A 814 17.81 33.66 -5.85
CA ARG A 814 18.21 34.73 -4.95
C ARG A 814 19.31 34.30 -3.98
N ARG A 815 20.37 35.14 -3.83
CA ARG A 815 21.49 34.84 -2.95
C ARG A 815 21.06 34.89 -1.48
N PRO A 816 21.45 33.93 -0.64
CA PRO A 816 21.24 34.02 0.79
C PRO A 816 22.35 34.90 1.41
N GLU A 817 21.94 35.91 2.16
CA GLU A 817 22.83 36.82 2.92
C GLU A 817 22.63 36.50 4.39
N PRO A 818 23.65 36.00 5.13
CA PRO A 818 23.53 35.64 6.54
C PRO A 818 23.36 36.91 7.43
N ILE A 819 22.52 36.75 8.48
CA ILE A 819 22.35 37.81 9.54
C ILE A 819 23.09 37.30 10.78
N GLU A 820 24.43 37.36 10.76
CA GLU A 820 25.28 36.75 11.79
C GLU A 820 25.00 37.26 13.21
N SER A 821 24.55 38.51 13.37
CA SER A 821 24.14 39.08 14.66
C SER A 821 22.96 38.33 15.32
N SER A 822 22.23 37.54 14.56
CA SER A 822 21.09 36.75 15.03
C SER A 822 21.41 35.25 15.06
N ALA A 823 22.68 34.89 15.13
CA ALA A 823 23.10 33.50 15.23
C ALA A 823 22.66 32.85 16.55
N TYR A 824 22.26 31.56 16.47
CA TYR A 824 21.86 30.78 17.65
C TYR A 824 22.31 29.30 17.47
N GLU A 825 22.25 28.56 18.56
CA GLU A 825 22.61 27.15 18.57
C GLU A 825 21.37 26.28 18.65
N LEU A 826 21.45 25.13 17.97
CA LEU A 826 20.46 24.07 17.99
C LEU A 826 21.16 22.78 18.45
N ASP A 827 20.67 22.18 19.53
CA ASP A 827 21.13 20.89 19.99
C ASP A 827 20.80 19.81 18.95
N MET A 828 21.82 19.12 18.45
CA MET A 828 21.70 18.08 17.43
C MET A 828 22.60 16.90 17.77
N ASP A 829 22.05 15.70 17.72
CA ASP A 829 22.82 14.47 17.87
C ASP A 829 23.50 14.04 16.56
N ILE A 830 22.83 14.32 15.44
CA ILE A 830 23.30 13.92 14.09
C ILE A 830 23.03 15.05 13.10
N VAL A 831 24.02 15.33 12.28
CA VAL A 831 23.87 16.23 11.13
C VAL A 831 24.29 15.47 9.86
N VAL A 832 23.46 15.58 8.81
CA VAL A 832 23.71 14.97 7.51
C VAL A 832 23.82 16.04 6.44
N GLU A 833 25.00 16.15 5.82
CA GLU A 833 25.29 17.12 4.76
C GLU A 833 24.74 16.62 3.42
N ALA A 834 23.78 17.33 2.84
CA ALA A 834 23.07 16.98 1.60
C ALA A 834 23.05 18.15 0.60
N ILE A 835 24.18 18.83 0.42
CA ILE A 835 24.29 20.03 -0.39
C ILE A 835 24.76 19.79 -1.83
N GLY A 836 25.13 18.57 -2.18
CA GLY A 836 25.55 18.20 -3.52
C GLY A 836 26.39 16.93 -3.57
N GLN A 837 26.85 16.59 -4.79
CA GLN A 837 27.67 15.43 -5.08
C GLN A 837 28.84 15.84 -5.97
N SER A 838 29.97 15.13 -5.86
CA SER A 838 31.19 15.35 -6.64
C SER A 838 31.77 14.05 -7.15
N SER A 839 32.64 14.19 -8.16
CA SER A 839 33.56 13.13 -8.61
C SER A 839 34.59 12.78 -7.53
N PRO A 840 35.28 11.62 -7.63
CA PRO A 840 36.46 11.32 -6.84
C PRO A 840 37.54 12.39 -7.02
N GLU A 841 38.35 12.66 -6.01
CA GLU A 841 39.45 13.62 -6.09
C GLU A 841 40.51 13.14 -7.10
N GLU A 842 40.74 11.82 -7.14
CA GLU A 842 41.67 11.12 -8.01
C GLU A 842 41.17 10.95 -9.46
N ILE A 843 40.06 11.62 -9.84
CA ILE A 843 39.40 11.40 -11.14
C ILE A 843 40.35 11.57 -12.35
N SER A 844 41.30 12.49 -12.26
CA SER A 844 42.31 12.71 -13.33
C SER A 844 43.28 11.54 -13.47
N GLU A 845 43.61 10.86 -12.36
CA GLU A 845 44.49 9.68 -12.37
C GLU A 845 43.72 8.43 -12.84
N ILE A 846 42.46 8.37 -12.51
CA ILE A 846 41.55 7.29 -12.93
C ILE A 846 41.25 7.36 -14.42
N LEU A 847 41.13 8.59 -14.99
CA LEU A 847 40.73 8.85 -16.37
C LEU A 847 41.82 9.64 -17.14
N PRO A 848 43.04 9.11 -17.30
CA PRO A 848 44.12 9.82 -17.98
C PRO A 848 43.74 10.16 -19.42
N GLY A 849 44.05 11.38 -19.84
CA GLY A 849 43.78 11.89 -21.20
C GLY A 849 42.34 12.26 -21.51
N VAL A 850 41.44 12.23 -20.51
CA VAL A 850 40.08 12.74 -20.61
C VAL A 850 40.03 14.15 -20.03
N GLU A 851 39.50 15.10 -20.80
CA GLU A 851 39.35 16.50 -20.36
C GLU A 851 38.24 16.63 -19.30
N LEU A 852 38.57 17.36 -18.23
CA LEU A 852 37.67 17.60 -17.10
C LEU A 852 37.54 19.09 -16.85
N THR A 853 36.29 19.51 -16.51
CA THR A 853 35.99 20.87 -16.04
C THR A 853 35.16 20.77 -14.74
N ASN A 854 35.70 21.36 -13.65
CA ASN A 854 35.06 21.27 -12.31
C ASN A 854 34.76 19.82 -11.87
N GLY A 855 35.65 18.87 -12.20
CA GLY A 855 35.49 17.46 -11.88
C GLY A 855 34.49 16.69 -12.75
N LEU A 856 33.87 17.32 -13.75
CA LEU A 856 32.97 16.69 -14.73
C LEU A 856 33.72 16.45 -16.07
N ILE A 857 33.35 15.37 -16.76
CA ILE A 857 33.92 15.04 -18.07
C ILE A 857 33.37 15.99 -19.14
N CYS A 858 34.29 16.60 -19.92
CA CYS A 858 33.95 17.36 -21.09
C CYS A 858 33.65 16.42 -22.27
N THR A 859 32.51 16.59 -22.90
CA THR A 859 32.10 15.88 -24.12
C THR A 859 32.02 16.87 -25.28
N ARG A 860 32.11 16.37 -26.52
CA ARG A 860 31.96 17.19 -27.73
C ARG A 860 30.54 17.72 -27.83
N GLU A 861 30.39 18.89 -28.39
CA GLU A 861 29.04 19.50 -28.59
C GLU A 861 28.10 18.57 -29.37
N GLY A 862 26.92 18.32 -28.84
CA GLY A 862 25.91 17.44 -29.45
C GLY A 862 26.20 15.93 -29.38
N SER A 863 27.38 15.52 -28.85
CA SER A 863 27.83 14.13 -28.76
C SER A 863 28.21 13.77 -27.32
N LEU A 864 28.36 12.47 -27.04
CA LEU A 864 28.86 11.92 -25.78
C LEU A 864 30.31 11.40 -25.91
N ALA A 865 30.94 11.65 -27.05
CA ALA A 865 32.38 11.40 -27.24
C ALA A 865 33.21 12.37 -26.40
N THR A 866 34.27 11.86 -25.72
CA THR A 866 35.17 12.68 -24.92
C THR A 866 36.31 13.25 -25.78
N SER A 867 37.23 14.00 -25.19
CA SER A 867 38.48 14.43 -25.83
C SER A 867 39.34 13.27 -26.28
N ARG A 868 39.23 12.10 -25.62
CA ARG A 868 40.01 10.90 -25.89
C ARG A 868 39.28 10.00 -26.94
N PRO A 869 39.96 9.66 -28.09
CA PRO A 869 39.34 8.82 -29.12
C PRO A 869 38.94 7.44 -28.61
N GLY A 870 37.73 6.96 -29.02
CA GLY A 870 37.18 5.67 -28.59
C GLY A 870 36.60 5.66 -27.18
N VAL A 871 36.66 6.81 -26.47
CA VAL A 871 36.10 6.94 -25.11
C VAL A 871 34.90 7.87 -25.14
N PHE A 872 33.79 7.37 -24.57
CA PHE A 872 32.49 8.03 -24.46
C PHE A 872 32.09 8.15 -22.99
N ALA A 873 31.28 9.15 -22.63
CA ALA A 873 30.83 9.33 -21.26
C ALA A 873 29.39 9.79 -21.18
N GLY A 874 28.68 9.51 -20.06
CA GLY A 874 27.32 9.96 -19.85
C GLY A 874 26.87 9.84 -18.40
N GLY A 875 25.65 10.29 -18.11
CA GLY A 875 25.10 10.37 -16.78
C GLY A 875 25.68 11.53 -15.95
N ASP A 876 25.62 11.42 -14.64
CA ASP A 876 25.93 12.52 -13.71
C ASP A 876 27.38 13.01 -13.81
N LEU A 877 28.31 12.17 -14.24
CA LEU A 877 29.73 12.57 -14.40
C LEU A 877 29.96 13.55 -15.58
N VAL A 878 28.98 13.69 -16.48
CA VAL A 878 28.97 14.66 -17.59
C VAL A 878 28.05 15.84 -17.27
N ARG A 879 26.87 15.58 -16.72
CA ARG A 879 25.79 16.58 -16.54
C ARG A 879 25.77 17.27 -15.17
N GLY A 880 26.51 16.73 -14.19
CA GLY A 880 26.21 16.95 -12.79
C GLY A 880 25.03 16.09 -12.31
N ALA A 881 24.72 16.13 -11.03
CA ALA A 881 23.63 15.34 -10.45
C ALA A 881 22.28 15.62 -11.16
N SER A 882 21.64 14.58 -11.71
CA SER A 882 20.48 14.68 -12.57
C SER A 882 19.47 13.55 -12.27
N THR A 883 18.64 13.19 -13.23
CA THR A 883 17.60 12.18 -13.09
C THR A 883 18.02 10.84 -13.68
N VAL A 884 17.44 9.75 -13.15
CA VAL A 884 17.69 8.39 -13.65
C VAL A 884 17.39 8.28 -15.15
N VAL A 885 16.29 8.86 -15.62
CA VAL A 885 15.92 8.82 -17.04
C VAL A 885 16.90 9.57 -17.95
N ALA A 886 17.52 10.64 -17.45
CA ALA A 886 18.56 11.35 -18.20
C ALA A 886 19.82 10.48 -18.33
N ALA A 887 20.22 9.80 -17.25
CA ALA A 887 21.36 8.88 -17.28
C ALA A 887 21.10 7.69 -18.22
N VAL A 888 19.89 7.13 -18.23
CA VAL A 888 19.48 6.08 -19.18
C VAL A 888 19.56 6.56 -20.62
N ALA A 889 19.03 7.76 -20.90
CA ALA A 889 19.08 8.36 -22.23
C ALA A 889 20.49 8.57 -22.74
N ASP A 890 21.42 9.02 -21.87
CA ASP A 890 22.84 9.16 -22.20
C ASP A 890 23.48 7.82 -22.52
N GLY A 891 23.25 6.79 -21.71
CA GLY A 891 23.78 5.45 -21.96
C GLY A 891 23.35 4.89 -23.31
N MET A 892 22.05 5.03 -23.65
CA MET A 892 21.50 4.60 -24.92
C MET A 892 22.07 5.43 -26.10
N LYS A 893 22.22 6.75 -25.94
CA LYS A 893 22.79 7.63 -26.94
C LYS A 893 24.27 7.30 -27.19
N ALA A 894 25.07 7.15 -26.12
CA ALA A 894 26.49 6.77 -26.20
C ALA A 894 26.66 5.43 -26.90
N ALA A 895 25.82 4.44 -26.60
CA ALA A 895 25.88 3.14 -27.28
C ALA A 895 25.66 3.24 -28.80
N ARG A 896 24.71 4.10 -29.24
CA ARG A 896 24.50 4.37 -30.67
C ARG A 896 25.71 5.05 -31.31
N GLU A 897 26.30 6.01 -30.63
CA GLU A 897 27.53 6.70 -31.11
C GLU A 897 28.73 5.76 -31.14
N ILE A 898 28.89 4.88 -30.14
CA ILE A 898 29.93 3.83 -30.14
C ILE A 898 29.71 2.87 -31.31
N ASN A 899 28.50 2.43 -31.57
CA ASN A 899 28.18 1.55 -32.70
C ASN A 899 28.51 2.19 -34.04
N GLU A 900 28.29 3.49 -34.21
CA GLU A 900 28.74 4.24 -35.44
C GLU A 900 30.24 4.39 -35.51
N PHE A 901 30.88 4.68 -34.38
CA PHE A 901 32.36 4.75 -34.30
C PHE A 901 33.04 3.43 -34.70
N LEU A 902 32.51 2.29 -34.29
CA LEU A 902 33.06 0.96 -34.59
C LEU A 902 32.81 0.49 -36.03
N LYS A 903 31.99 1.17 -36.82
CA LYS A 903 31.77 0.91 -38.25
C LYS A 903 32.79 1.64 -39.14
N GLN A 904 33.44 2.68 -38.61
CA GLN A 904 34.53 3.42 -39.26
C GLN A 904 35.85 2.66 -39.17
#